data_9b6e3c923d8ab2686e749503dfdf61e5
#
_entry.id   9b6e3c923d8ab2686e749503dfdf61e5
#
_cell.length_a   1.000
_cell.length_b   1.000
_cell.length_c   1.000
_cell.angle_alpha   90.00
_cell.angle_beta   90.00
_cell.angle_gamma   90.00
#
_symmetry.space_group_name_H-M   'P 1'
#
loop_
_entity.id
_entity.type
_entity.pdbx_description
1 polymer ?
#
loop_
_entity_poly.entity_id
_entity_poly.type
_entity_poly.pdbx_seq_one_letter_code
_entity_poly.pdbx_strand_id
1 'polypeptide(L)'
;MKGLQIIPLMLLCIPASYGQNEASAIPMVEIPAGSFYMGGMGEGEDYDEAPVHKVNISRSFLMSESEITNAQFEQFMPEHRKYRGKNGFSTEDDDAVVYVSYQDAVDFCKWLSKKEGKNYRLPTEAEWEYACHAGNYFPFSTGDGLPAEYHKNQQTARNLKPLSLKVKQPPPNAFGLYDMHGNVEEWCQDWYGPYTAEEKTDPAGYENGIYRVTRGGSHNTPEKYLRTTNRMAMIPEDKHSQTGFRIVQAEEISGTLLPAPAPELFQQNVSQENFKWEDKGKTPIFKTTQVYIKEPGCDSKTPFFAHNHQPSVTWCDNGDLLAIWFSANQENGRDMVVLTSRLRQGNDTWDEPSLFFKVPDRNMTGSAIMNDKNGTLYHINGVEASGDWQNLIMVQRTSNDNGATWSSPQIIAPEHTTRHQVISGTIVTREGWLVQACDAGPGSHDGAAIHISKDNGKTWNDPWDGAPLPDFKDGGKGSTIAGIHAGIVQLNNGNFMALGRGNSIKNKEGELRMPMSISDDEGKTWTYHASEFPPIDGGQRLVLMRLNEGALLLISFTDHPTRTPEEKRGMIFKDKNGKEFRGYGLYAAVSYDDGKTWPVKKLITDGQERFLNGGAWTQWFLMSKTQAEPRGYMAATQSPDNMIHLVSSRIYYSFNLKWIETP
;
A
#
# COMPACT_ATOMS: atom_id res chain seq x y z
N MET A 1 89.71 -37.95 33.91
CA MET A 1 88.30 -38.02 34.32
C MET A 1 87.60 -36.77 33.72
N LYS A 2 86.76 -36.98 32.77
CA LYS A 2 86.18 -35.93 31.92
C LYS A 2 84.88 -35.42 32.59
N GLY A 3 84.82 -34.08 32.86
CA GLY A 3 83.67 -33.44 33.39
C GLY A 3 82.64 -33.16 32.29
N LEU A 4 81.39 -33.51 32.57
CA LEU A 4 80.24 -33.31 31.69
C LEU A 4 79.60 -31.92 32.00
N GLN A 5 79.66 -31.02 31.03
CA GLN A 5 78.94 -29.73 31.11
C GLN A 5 77.49 -29.91 30.69
N ILE A 6 76.54 -29.51 31.55
CA ILE A 6 75.08 -29.43 31.25
C ILE A 6 74.79 -28.03 30.74
N ILE A 7 74.31 -27.93 29.51
CA ILE A 7 73.77 -26.69 28.95
C ILE A 7 72.27 -26.58 29.26
N PRO A 8 71.77 -25.49 29.83
CA PRO A 8 70.33 -25.33 30.05
C PRO A 8 69.61 -24.94 28.77
N LEU A 9 68.60 -25.70 28.37
CA LEU A 9 67.68 -25.45 27.27
C LEU A 9 66.77 -24.33 27.66
N MET A 10 66.90 -23.16 27.00
CA MET A 10 66.05 -22.01 27.19
C MET A 10 64.77 -22.25 26.35
N LEU A 11 63.61 -22.47 27.02
CA LEU A 11 62.31 -22.57 26.37
C LEU A 11 61.89 -21.16 25.96
N LEU A 12 61.90 -20.88 24.65
CA LEU A 12 61.21 -19.69 24.09
C LEU A 12 59.70 -19.90 24.16
N CYS A 13 59.03 -19.19 25.05
CA CYS A 13 57.59 -19.00 24.96
C CYS A 13 57.29 -18.06 23.77
N ILE A 14 56.79 -18.62 22.69
CA ILE A 14 56.16 -17.87 21.62
C ILE A 14 54.78 -17.47 22.14
N PRO A 15 54.42 -16.17 22.21
CA PRO A 15 53.04 -15.79 22.50
C PRO A 15 52.15 -16.30 21.39
N ALA A 16 51.16 -17.11 21.72
CA ALA A 16 50.11 -17.46 20.80
C ALA A 16 49.38 -16.16 20.40
N SER A 17 49.57 -15.72 19.18
CA SER A 17 48.71 -14.72 18.59
C SER A 17 47.30 -15.29 18.61
N TYR A 18 46.41 -14.73 19.39
CA TYR A 18 44.99 -14.96 19.31
C TYR A 18 44.59 -14.63 17.86
N GLY A 19 44.22 -15.66 17.11
CA GLY A 19 43.65 -15.50 15.79
C GLY A 19 42.49 -14.55 15.89
N GLN A 20 42.58 -13.41 15.18
CA GLN A 20 41.40 -12.61 14.88
C GLN A 20 40.47 -13.55 14.13
N ASN A 21 39.21 -13.61 14.58
CA ASN A 21 38.16 -14.39 13.95
C ASN A 21 38.08 -14.00 12.47
N GLU A 22 38.54 -14.88 11.57
CA GLU A 22 38.41 -14.71 10.10
C GLU A 22 36.93 -14.61 9.62
N ALA A 23 35.97 -14.94 10.51
CA ALA A 23 34.53 -14.87 10.23
C ALA A 23 33.96 -13.43 10.09
N SER A 24 34.78 -12.39 10.25
CA SER A 24 34.30 -10.99 10.24
C SER A 24 34.73 -10.17 9.03
N ALA A 25 35.62 -10.68 8.17
CA ALA A 25 36.04 -10.00 6.96
C ALA A 25 34.92 -10.05 5.89
N ILE A 26 34.67 -8.93 5.22
CA ILE A 26 33.72 -8.88 4.09
C ILE A 26 34.49 -9.21 2.80
N PRO A 27 34.22 -10.37 2.16
CA PRO A 27 34.86 -10.70 0.90
C PRO A 27 34.43 -9.73 -0.19
N MET A 28 35.39 -9.23 -0.97
CA MET A 28 35.17 -8.24 -2.02
C MET A 28 35.63 -8.79 -3.36
N VAL A 29 34.91 -8.47 -4.43
CA VAL A 29 35.20 -8.83 -5.83
C VAL A 29 35.53 -7.57 -6.60
N GLU A 30 36.56 -7.61 -7.45
CA GLU A 30 36.90 -6.50 -8.35
C GLU A 30 35.96 -6.48 -9.55
N ILE A 31 35.25 -5.37 -9.72
CA ILE A 31 34.40 -5.11 -10.90
C ILE A 31 35.19 -4.21 -11.84
N PRO A 32 35.47 -4.66 -13.08
CA PRO A 32 36.29 -3.89 -14.03
C PRO A 32 35.54 -2.64 -14.51
N ALA A 33 36.30 -1.61 -14.91
CA ALA A 33 35.76 -0.49 -15.67
C ALA A 33 35.17 -0.97 -16.99
N GLY A 34 34.15 -0.32 -17.51
CA GLY A 34 33.50 -0.70 -18.76
C GLY A 34 32.27 0.12 -19.08
N SER A 35 31.58 -0.26 -20.13
CA SER A 35 30.31 0.37 -20.51
C SER A 35 29.23 -0.67 -20.76
N PHE A 36 27.99 -0.28 -20.52
CA PHE A 36 26.81 -1.12 -20.73
C PHE A 36 25.61 -0.28 -21.14
N TYR A 37 24.56 -0.93 -21.56
CA TYR A 37 23.24 -0.31 -21.75
C TYR A 37 22.39 -0.59 -20.52
N MET A 38 22.03 0.48 -19.81
CA MET A 38 21.23 0.46 -18.60
C MET A 38 19.75 0.58 -18.94
N GLY A 39 18.91 -0.20 -18.22
CA GLY A 39 17.46 -0.26 -18.45
C GLY A 39 17.04 -1.32 -19.46
N GLY A 40 15.75 -1.43 -19.71
CA GLY A 40 15.14 -2.44 -20.55
C GLY A 40 14.00 -1.90 -21.41
N MET A 41 13.68 -2.60 -22.53
CA MET A 41 12.56 -2.31 -23.44
C MET A 41 11.96 -3.59 -24.03
N GLY A 42 12.04 -4.71 -23.34
CA GLY A 42 11.54 -6.00 -23.79
C GLY A 42 10.11 -6.31 -23.32
N GLU A 43 9.62 -7.46 -23.74
CA GLU A 43 8.36 -8.00 -23.25
C GLU A 43 8.47 -8.35 -21.75
N GLY A 44 7.60 -7.77 -20.92
CA GLY A 44 7.59 -7.97 -19.46
C GLY A 44 8.40 -6.94 -18.67
N GLU A 45 9.00 -5.95 -19.31
CA GLU A 45 9.68 -4.82 -18.66
C GLU A 45 8.71 -3.71 -18.30
N ASP A 46 9.02 -2.99 -17.21
CA ASP A 46 8.18 -1.91 -16.73
C ASP A 46 8.54 -0.58 -17.40
N TYR A 47 7.58 0.34 -17.43
CA TYR A 47 7.71 1.65 -18.08
C TYR A 47 8.86 2.50 -17.54
N ASP A 48 9.30 2.26 -16.29
CA ASP A 48 10.35 3.01 -15.61
C ASP A 48 11.76 2.46 -15.85
N GLU A 49 11.87 1.33 -16.55
CA GLU A 49 13.13 0.78 -17.04
C GLU A 49 13.59 1.46 -18.36
N ALA A 50 12.72 2.27 -18.96
CA ALA A 50 12.97 3.02 -20.19
C ALA A 50 13.22 4.52 -19.93
N PRO A 51 13.96 5.22 -20.81
CA PRO A 51 14.64 4.72 -22.00
C PRO A 51 15.94 4.00 -21.68
N VAL A 52 16.26 2.97 -22.46
CA VAL A 52 17.60 2.36 -22.44
C VAL A 52 18.63 3.41 -22.84
N HIS A 53 19.69 3.51 -22.09
CA HIS A 53 20.75 4.50 -22.34
C HIS A 53 22.13 3.91 -22.02
N LYS A 54 23.16 4.45 -22.66
CA LYS A 54 24.53 3.97 -22.45
C LYS A 54 25.11 4.57 -21.18
N VAL A 55 25.71 3.72 -20.34
CA VAL A 55 26.42 4.10 -19.12
C VAL A 55 27.88 3.64 -19.19
N ASN A 56 28.81 4.50 -18.80
CA ASN A 56 30.22 4.21 -18.68
C ASN A 56 30.60 4.17 -17.19
N ILE A 57 31.12 3.07 -16.72
CA ILE A 57 31.79 2.92 -15.42
C ILE A 57 33.26 3.18 -15.66
N SER A 58 33.73 4.37 -15.28
CA SER A 58 35.04 4.87 -15.70
C SER A 58 36.23 4.26 -14.97
N ARG A 59 35.99 3.64 -13.78
CA ARG A 59 36.98 3.07 -12.89
C ARG A 59 36.55 1.70 -12.38
N SER A 60 37.51 0.80 -12.17
CA SER A 60 37.21 -0.42 -11.41
C SER A 60 36.90 -0.08 -9.95
N PHE A 61 36.08 -0.91 -9.32
CA PHE A 61 35.73 -0.82 -7.91
C PHE A 61 35.63 -2.21 -7.32
N LEU A 62 35.65 -2.30 -5.99
CA LEU A 62 35.40 -3.56 -5.30
C LEU A 62 33.94 -3.58 -4.81
N MET A 63 33.23 -4.70 -5.01
CA MET A 63 31.88 -4.92 -4.52
C MET A 63 31.89 -6.12 -3.57
N SER A 64 31.10 -6.11 -2.49
CA SER A 64 30.98 -7.28 -1.62
C SER A 64 30.40 -8.45 -2.41
N GLU A 65 31.01 -9.61 -2.21
CA GLU A 65 30.73 -10.84 -2.96
C GLU A 65 29.25 -11.28 -2.85
N SER A 66 28.62 -10.97 -1.71
CA SER A 66 27.20 -11.17 -1.42
C SER A 66 26.65 -9.99 -0.62
N GLU A 67 25.38 -10.06 -0.23
CA GLU A 67 24.79 -9.13 0.72
C GLU A 67 25.54 -9.20 2.06
N ILE A 68 25.42 -8.13 2.87
CA ILE A 68 25.95 -8.08 4.25
C ILE A 68 25.15 -9.03 5.12
N THR A 69 25.87 -9.84 5.92
CA THR A 69 25.28 -10.85 6.80
C THR A 69 24.97 -10.30 8.19
N ASN A 70 24.14 -11.05 8.95
CA ASN A 70 23.86 -10.73 10.35
C ASN A 70 25.14 -10.58 11.18
N ALA A 71 26.08 -11.53 11.08
CA ALA A 71 27.33 -11.46 11.84
C ALA A 71 28.19 -10.23 11.50
N GLN A 72 28.15 -9.79 10.24
CA GLN A 72 28.87 -8.59 9.80
C GLN A 72 28.20 -7.32 10.30
N PHE A 73 26.87 -7.20 10.15
CA PHE A 73 26.11 -6.02 10.56
C PHE A 73 26.08 -5.81 12.07
N GLU A 74 25.95 -6.89 12.84
CA GLU A 74 25.92 -6.86 14.29
C GLU A 74 27.24 -6.42 14.94
N GLN A 75 28.36 -6.38 14.21
CA GLN A 75 29.59 -5.72 14.70
C GLN A 75 29.43 -4.20 14.79
N PHE A 76 28.61 -3.63 13.91
CA PHE A 76 28.24 -2.21 13.93
C PHE A 76 27.12 -1.94 14.92
N MET A 77 26.06 -2.74 14.88
CA MET A 77 24.84 -2.54 15.67
C MET A 77 24.43 -3.85 16.37
N PRO A 78 25.06 -4.19 17.53
CA PRO A 78 24.79 -5.47 18.23
C PRO A 78 23.33 -5.67 18.62
N GLU A 79 22.58 -4.59 18.89
CA GLU A 79 21.17 -4.62 19.24
C GLU A 79 20.27 -5.03 18.06
N HIS A 80 20.78 -5.03 16.82
CA HIS A 80 20.05 -5.49 15.66
C HIS A 80 19.68 -6.98 15.75
N ARG A 81 20.41 -7.74 16.55
CA ARG A 81 20.15 -9.17 16.82
C ARG A 81 18.70 -9.47 17.25
N LYS A 82 17.99 -8.50 17.80
CA LYS A 82 16.58 -8.63 18.17
C LYS A 82 15.65 -8.92 16.97
N TYR A 83 16.11 -8.62 15.74
CA TYR A 83 15.34 -8.87 14.52
C TYR A 83 15.59 -10.26 13.92
N ARG A 84 16.59 -11.01 14.41
CA ARG A 84 16.83 -12.37 13.93
C ARG A 84 15.63 -13.26 14.17
N GLY A 85 15.23 -14.00 13.14
CA GLY A 85 14.09 -14.90 13.22
C GLY A 85 12.73 -14.20 13.30
N LYS A 86 12.67 -12.86 13.26
CA LYS A 86 11.40 -12.14 13.16
C LYS A 86 10.68 -12.58 11.89
N ASN A 87 9.44 -12.99 12.03
CA ASN A 87 8.63 -13.60 10.95
C ASN A 87 9.25 -14.87 10.33
N GLY A 88 10.23 -15.50 10.99
CA GLY A 88 10.87 -16.74 10.53
C GLY A 88 12.02 -16.55 9.53
N PHE A 89 12.56 -15.34 9.37
CA PHE A 89 13.62 -15.03 8.41
C PHE A 89 14.91 -14.59 9.10
N SER A 90 16.05 -14.72 8.40
CA SER A 90 17.36 -14.20 8.80
C SER A 90 17.74 -14.59 10.24
N THR A 91 17.91 -15.90 10.49
CA THR A 91 18.16 -16.46 11.83
C THR A 91 19.65 -16.61 12.12
N GLU A 92 20.42 -17.07 11.14
CA GLU A 92 21.80 -17.51 11.30
C GLU A 92 22.80 -16.37 11.06
N ASP A 93 24.05 -16.59 11.46
CA ASP A 93 25.15 -15.63 11.32
C ASP A 93 25.44 -15.28 9.85
N ASP A 94 25.31 -16.25 8.95
CA ASP A 94 25.56 -16.16 7.52
C ASP A 94 24.28 -15.94 6.68
N ASP A 95 23.15 -15.68 7.29
CA ASP A 95 21.98 -15.15 6.61
C ASP A 95 22.18 -13.65 6.30
N ALA A 96 21.66 -13.20 5.15
CA ALA A 96 21.60 -11.77 4.82
C ALA A 96 20.88 -10.99 5.92
N VAL A 97 21.44 -9.85 6.33
CA VAL A 97 20.79 -8.97 7.29
C VAL A 97 19.54 -8.34 6.64
N VAL A 98 18.44 -8.32 7.39
CA VAL A 98 17.18 -7.69 6.99
C VAL A 98 16.68 -6.74 8.08
N TYR A 99 15.57 -6.02 7.85
CA TYR A 99 15.07 -4.96 8.72
C TYR A 99 16.05 -3.80 8.88
N VAL A 100 16.78 -3.48 7.81
CA VAL A 100 17.69 -2.34 7.73
C VAL A 100 17.09 -1.24 6.87
N SER A 101 17.03 -0.02 7.40
CA SER A 101 16.67 1.17 6.63
C SER A 101 17.82 1.60 5.73
N TYR A 102 17.54 2.49 4.78
CA TYR A 102 18.60 3.12 3.98
C TYR A 102 19.67 3.77 4.86
N GLN A 103 19.25 4.50 5.91
CA GLN A 103 20.18 5.16 6.82
C GLN A 103 21.01 4.19 7.63
N ASP A 104 20.43 3.06 8.08
CA ASP A 104 21.18 2.00 8.78
C ASP A 104 22.31 1.44 7.90
N ALA A 105 22.03 1.23 6.60
CA ALA A 105 23.02 0.75 5.63
C ALA A 105 24.12 1.78 5.35
N VAL A 106 23.77 3.06 5.21
CA VAL A 106 24.74 4.15 5.05
C VAL A 106 25.64 4.30 6.27
N ASP A 107 25.07 4.20 7.47
CA ASP A 107 25.84 4.35 8.72
C ASP A 107 26.74 3.14 8.98
N PHE A 108 26.33 1.93 8.55
CA PHE A 108 27.23 0.78 8.50
C PHE A 108 28.45 1.04 7.59
N CYS A 109 28.23 1.57 6.39
CA CYS A 109 29.32 1.90 5.47
C CYS A 109 30.29 2.92 6.07
N LYS A 110 29.79 3.99 6.72
CA LYS A 110 30.61 4.99 7.41
C LYS A 110 31.39 4.39 8.56
N TRP A 111 30.75 3.55 9.37
CA TRP A 111 31.42 2.85 10.47
C TRP A 111 32.55 1.94 9.97
N LEU A 112 32.30 1.16 8.90
CA LEU A 112 33.30 0.27 8.31
C LEU A 112 34.44 1.06 7.71
N SER A 113 34.15 2.17 7.02
CA SER A 113 35.17 3.06 6.46
C SER A 113 36.12 3.59 7.54
N LYS A 114 35.58 4.03 8.67
CA LYS A 114 36.38 4.49 9.80
C LYS A 114 37.19 3.36 10.44
N LYS A 115 36.62 2.16 10.54
CA LYS A 115 37.25 0.97 11.14
C LYS A 115 38.46 0.50 10.30
N GLU A 116 38.33 0.49 8.99
CA GLU A 116 39.35 -0.07 8.11
C GLU A 116 40.24 0.96 7.42
N GLY A 117 39.94 2.26 7.52
CA GLY A 117 40.67 3.31 6.85
C GLY A 117 40.52 3.31 5.33
N LYS A 118 39.39 2.81 4.82
CA LYS A 118 39.03 2.70 3.41
C LYS A 118 37.71 3.41 3.18
N ASN A 119 37.33 3.64 1.92
CA ASN A 119 36.07 4.24 1.59
C ASN A 119 35.05 3.18 1.20
N TYR A 120 34.00 2.97 2.03
CA TYR A 120 32.88 2.10 1.78
C TYR A 120 31.60 2.92 1.64
N ARG A 121 30.75 2.52 0.69
CA ARG A 121 29.43 3.12 0.46
C ARG A 121 28.48 2.09 -0.14
N LEU A 122 27.21 2.45 -0.27
CA LEU A 122 26.28 1.68 -1.09
C LEU A 122 26.67 1.81 -2.58
N PRO A 123 26.37 0.80 -3.42
CA PRO A 123 26.53 0.92 -4.86
C PRO A 123 25.57 2.00 -5.39
N THR A 124 25.93 2.65 -6.49
CA THR A 124 24.93 3.36 -7.29
C THR A 124 24.03 2.35 -8.00
N GLU A 125 22.86 2.79 -8.44
CA GLU A 125 21.96 1.95 -9.24
C GLU A 125 22.68 1.41 -10.50
N ALA A 126 23.48 2.25 -11.15
CA ALA A 126 24.24 1.88 -12.33
C ALA A 126 25.38 0.88 -12.03
N GLU A 127 26.11 1.05 -10.94
CA GLU A 127 27.13 0.10 -10.50
C GLU A 127 26.50 -1.27 -10.19
N TRP A 128 25.33 -1.26 -9.55
CA TRP A 128 24.61 -2.48 -9.22
C TRP A 128 24.15 -3.23 -10.48
N GLU A 129 23.50 -2.53 -11.43
CA GLU A 129 23.00 -3.13 -12.66
C GLU A 129 24.13 -3.64 -13.55
N TYR A 130 25.22 -2.85 -13.70
CA TYR A 130 26.42 -3.26 -14.41
C TYR A 130 27.04 -4.54 -13.83
N ALA A 131 27.15 -4.59 -12.51
CA ALA A 131 27.70 -5.76 -11.79
C ALA A 131 26.78 -6.98 -11.90
N CYS A 132 25.46 -6.79 -11.93
CA CYS A 132 24.49 -7.85 -12.12
C CYS A 132 24.55 -8.42 -13.54
N HIS A 133 24.62 -7.59 -14.56
CA HIS A 133 24.80 -8.01 -15.96
C HIS A 133 26.07 -8.87 -16.17
N ALA A 134 27.16 -8.50 -15.53
CA ALA A 134 28.46 -9.21 -15.64
C ALA A 134 28.84 -9.52 -17.07
N GLY A 135 28.58 -8.59 -17.99
CA GLY A 135 28.92 -8.68 -19.42
C GLY A 135 27.90 -9.40 -20.30
N ASN A 136 26.75 -9.80 -19.79
CA ASN A 136 25.65 -10.32 -20.60
C ASN A 136 24.46 -9.34 -20.65
N TYR A 137 23.55 -9.52 -21.60
CA TYR A 137 22.36 -8.69 -21.82
C TYR A 137 21.06 -9.50 -21.78
N PHE A 138 21.09 -10.68 -21.22
CA PHE A 138 19.90 -11.46 -20.96
C PHE A 138 19.11 -10.88 -19.77
N PRO A 139 17.83 -11.25 -19.64
CA PRO A 139 17.02 -10.79 -18.49
C PRO A 139 17.62 -11.13 -17.14
N PHE A 140 18.38 -12.23 -17.05
CA PHE A 140 19.06 -12.68 -15.83
C PHE A 140 20.54 -12.94 -16.11
N SER A 141 21.37 -12.87 -15.09
CA SER A 141 22.78 -13.26 -15.19
C SER A 141 22.97 -14.73 -15.61
N THR A 142 21.95 -15.56 -15.47
CA THR A 142 21.88 -16.97 -15.87
C THR A 142 21.38 -17.20 -17.30
N GLY A 143 20.94 -16.16 -18.03
CA GLY A 143 20.37 -16.24 -19.36
C GLY A 143 18.90 -15.80 -19.45
N ASP A 144 18.10 -16.47 -20.31
CA ASP A 144 16.69 -16.13 -20.52
C ASP A 144 15.74 -16.55 -19.36
N GLY A 145 16.20 -17.38 -18.46
CA GLY A 145 15.41 -17.85 -17.31
C GLY A 145 16.26 -17.94 -16.05
N LEU A 146 15.58 -17.89 -14.92
CA LEU A 146 16.19 -17.99 -13.61
C LEU A 146 15.95 -19.39 -13.02
N PRO A 147 17.01 -20.21 -12.77
CA PRO A 147 16.85 -21.51 -12.13
C PRO A 147 16.16 -21.42 -10.76
N ALA A 148 15.43 -22.48 -10.40
CA ALA A 148 14.60 -22.49 -9.19
C ALA A 148 15.37 -22.24 -7.87
N GLU A 149 16.68 -22.51 -7.83
CA GLU A 149 17.53 -22.20 -6.68
C GLU A 149 17.67 -20.70 -6.37
N TYR A 150 17.41 -19.81 -7.34
CA TYR A 150 17.48 -18.36 -7.17
C TYR A 150 16.19 -17.78 -6.61
N HIS A 151 15.03 -18.32 -6.96
CA HIS A 151 13.75 -17.83 -6.45
C HIS A 151 13.18 -18.75 -5.39
N LYS A 152 13.60 -18.53 -4.17
CA LYS A 152 13.41 -19.45 -3.05
C LYS A 152 11.93 -19.63 -2.64
N ASN A 153 11.07 -18.62 -2.76
CA ASN A 153 9.67 -18.79 -2.40
C ASN A 153 8.77 -17.61 -2.79
N GLN A 154 7.89 -17.85 -3.70
CA GLN A 154 6.72 -17.02 -3.91
C GLN A 154 5.63 -17.41 -2.89
N GLN A 155 5.66 -16.85 -1.69
CA GLN A 155 4.66 -17.12 -0.68
C GLN A 155 3.79 -15.90 -0.46
N THR A 156 2.48 -16.11 -0.45
CA THR A 156 1.56 -15.11 0.08
C THR A 156 1.79 -14.96 1.58
N ALA A 157 1.53 -13.78 2.15
CA ALA A 157 1.69 -13.53 3.59
C ALA A 157 0.92 -14.53 4.48
N ARG A 158 -0.11 -15.21 3.96
CA ARG A 158 -0.84 -16.29 4.63
C ARG A 158 -0.02 -17.55 4.90
N ASN A 159 1.02 -17.78 4.11
CA ASN A 159 1.76 -19.05 4.10
C ASN A 159 3.26 -18.81 4.24
N LEU A 160 3.68 -17.71 4.87
CA LEU A 160 5.08 -17.46 5.15
C LEU A 160 5.63 -18.61 5.99
N LYS A 161 6.48 -19.43 5.38
CA LYS A 161 7.24 -20.44 6.08
C LYS A 161 8.62 -19.88 6.39
N PRO A 162 9.19 -20.21 7.55
CA PRO A 162 10.57 -19.90 7.84
C PRO A 162 11.48 -20.30 6.69
N LEU A 163 12.35 -19.40 6.26
CA LEU A 163 13.27 -19.61 5.18
C LEU A 163 14.64 -19.07 5.56
N SER A 164 15.68 -19.85 5.28
CA SER A 164 17.05 -19.37 5.38
C SER A 164 17.34 -18.34 4.29
N LEU A 165 17.86 -17.20 4.69
CA LEU A 165 18.41 -16.16 3.82
C LEU A 165 19.92 -16.27 3.71
N LYS A 166 20.46 -17.48 3.92
CA LYS A 166 21.87 -17.75 3.82
C LYS A 166 22.42 -17.29 2.45
N VAL A 167 23.44 -16.44 2.53
CA VAL A 167 24.07 -15.90 1.32
C VAL A 167 24.88 -16.98 0.58
N LYS A 168 25.14 -16.75 -0.71
CA LYS A 168 25.97 -17.61 -1.57
C LYS A 168 25.41 -19.03 -1.77
N GLN A 169 24.10 -19.17 -1.83
CA GLN A 169 23.51 -20.49 -2.09
C GLN A 169 23.45 -20.79 -3.59
N PRO A 170 22.96 -19.92 -4.49
CA PRO A 170 23.08 -20.10 -5.93
C PRO A 170 24.51 -19.84 -6.41
N PRO A 171 24.92 -20.35 -7.59
CA PRO A 171 26.21 -20.04 -8.20
C PRO A 171 26.37 -18.52 -8.44
N PRO A 172 27.61 -18.00 -8.41
CA PRO A 172 27.86 -16.59 -8.70
C PRO A 172 27.71 -16.28 -10.19
N ASN A 173 27.49 -14.99 -10.51
CA ASN A 173 27.54 -14.53 -11.89
C ASN A 173 29.00 -14.51 -12.43
N ALA A 174 29.18 -14.07 -13.68
CA ALA A 174 30.49 -14.08 -14.34
C ALA A 174 31.53 -13.16 -13.68
N PHE A 175 31.13 -12.18 -12.87
CA PHE A 175 32.04 -11.37 -12.06
C PHE A 175 32.36 -11.99 -10.69
N GLY A 176 31.72 -13.09 -10.31
CA GLY A 176 31.91 -13.73 -9.02
C GLY A 176 30.98 -13.24 -7.92
N LEU A 177 29.92 -12.52 -8.28
CA LEU A 177 28.93 -11.99 -7.33
C LEU A 177 27.79 -12.98 -7.14
N TYR A 178 27.40 -13.20 -5.91
CA TYR A 178 26.28 -14.05 -5.50
C TYR A 178 25.00 -13.24 -5.24
N ASP A 179 23.87 -13.91 -5.30
CA ASP A 179 22.58 -13.44 -4.84
C ASP A 179 22.10 -12.13 -5.52
N MET A 180 22.58 -11.87 -6.77
CA MET A 180 22.12 -10.69 -7.54
C MET A 180 20.67 -10.78 -8.01
N HIS A 181 20.02 -11.94 -7.85
CA HIS A 181 18.61 -12.18 -8.17
C HIS A 181 17.95 -12.87 -7.00
N GLY A 182 17.09 -12.15 -6.26
CA GLY A 182 16.37 -12.68 -5.11
C GLY A 182 17.15 -12.57 -3.80
N ASN A 183 16.92 -13.48 -2.87
CA ASN A 183 17.34 -13.47 -1.48
C ASN A 183 16.84 -12.23 -0.71
N VAL A 184 17.49 -11.07 -0.81
CA VAL A 184 16.98 -9.81 -0.26
C VAL A 184 17.12 -8.67 -1.26
N GLU A 185 16.19 -7.71 -1.22
CA GLU A 185 16.31 -6.46 -1.95
C GLU A 185 17.47 -5.64 -1.39
N GLU A 186 18.19 -4.96 -2.25
CA GLU A 186 19.40 -4.26 -1.88
C GLU A 186 19.30 -2.75 -2.08
N TRP A 187 19.51 -1.99 -1.00
CA TRP A 187 19.59 -0.55 -1.08
C TRP A 187 20.71 -0.09 -2.01
N CYS A 188 20.36 0.82 -2.93
CA CYS A 188 21.30 1.59 -3.72
C CYS A 188 21.39 3.03 -3.24
N GLN A 189 22.50 3.72 -3.59
CA GLN A 189 22.74 5.10 -3.15
C GLN A 189 21.74 6.10 -3.72
N ASP A 190 21.19 5.81 -4.91
CA ASP A 190 20.46 6.77 -5.74
C ASP A 190 19.08 7.09 -5.18
N TRP A 191 18.68 8.35 -5.31
CA TRP A 191 17.28 8.69 -5.30
C TRP A 191 16.62 8.20 -6.59
N TYR A 192 15.46 7.57 -6.45
CA TYR A 192 14.69 7.10 -7.59
C TYR A 192 14.16 8.26 -8.43
N GLY A 193 14.27 8.11 -9.74
CA GLY A 193 13.71 9.04 -10.71
C GLY A 193 13.75 8.47 -12.14
N PRO A 194 13.13 9.15 -13.11
CA PRO A 194 13.07 8.67 -14.49
C PRO A 194 14.44 8.61 -15.14
N TYR A 195 14.64 7.62 -16.00
CA TYR A 195 15.81 7.58 -16.86
C TYR A 195 15.74 8.65 -17.97
N THR A 196 16.89 9.03 -18.49
CA THR A 196 17.03 9.92 -19.64
C THR A 196 17.83 9.23 -20.73
N ALA A 197 17.63 9.58 -22.00
CA ALA A 197 18.25 8.88 -23.13
C ALA A 197 19.74 9.20 -23.36
N GLU A 198 20.26 10.21 -22.64
CA GLU A 198 21.66 10.65 -22.82
C GLU A 198 22.64 9.65 -22.22
N GLU A 199 23.78 9.45 -22.91
CA GLU A 199 24.92 8.72 -22.38
C GLU A 199 25.44 9.36 -21.09
N LYS A 200 25.74 8.53 -20.07
CA LYS A 200 26.23 8.98 -18.77
C LYS A 200 27.54 8.30 -18.39
N THR A 201 28.36 9.01 -17.63
CA THR A 201 29.58 8.45 -17.03
C THR A 201 29.45 8.57 -15.52
N ASP A 202 29.62 7.43 -14.82
CA ASP A 202 29.52 7.28 -13.36
C ASP A 202 28.28 7.99 -12.79
N PRO A 203 27.05 7.68 -13.26
CA PRO A 203 25.87 8.37 -12.74
C PRO A 203 25.67 8.08 -11.26
N ALA A 204 25.26 9.11 -10.51
CA ALA A 204 25.01 9.06 -9.08
C ALA A 204 23.54 9.35 -8.70
N GLY A 205 22.65 9.28 -9.70
CA GLY A 205 21.23 9.55 -9.50
C GLY A 205 20.89 11.03 -9.34
N TYR A 206 19.79 11.28 -8.67
CA TYR A 206 19.26 12.62 -8.42
C TYR A 206 19.83 13.20 -7.12
N GLU A 207 19.90 14.54 -6.99
CA GLU A 207 20.38 15.21 -5.78
C GLU A 207 19.44 15.04 -4.58
N ASN A 208 18.14 14.89 -4.85
CA ASN A 208 17.12 14.56 -3.85
C ASN A 208 15.93 13.86 -4.50
N GLY A 209 15.05 13.29 -3.69
CA GLY A 209 13.88 12.56 -4.14
C GLY A 209 13.01 12.10 -2.96
N ILE A 210 12.02 11.28 -3.26
CA ILE A 210 11.09 10.73 -2.27
C ILE A 210 11.49 9.31 -1.88
N TYR A 211 11.95 8.52 -2.84
CA TYR A 211 12.26 7.11 -2.68
C TYR A 211 13.75 6.85 -2.96
N ARG A 212 14.35 5.92 -2.23
CA ARG A 212 15.65 5.36 -2.57
C ARG A 212 15.49 4.11 -3.42
N VAL A 213 16.36 3.95 -4.39
CA VAL A 213 16.37 2.76 -5.25
C VAL A 213 16.69 1.52 -4.43
N THR A 214 15.96 0.42 -4.71
CA THR A 214 16.31 -0.94 -4.32
C THR A 214 16.39 -1.83 -5.56
N ARG A 215 17.23 -2.85 -5.53
CA ARG A 215 17.48 -3.72 -6.68
C ARG A 215 17.51 -5.20 -6.27
N GLY A 216 17.47 -6.11 -7.26
CA GLY A 216 17.63 -7.55 -7.10
C GLY A 216 16.38 -8.32 -6.72
N GLY A 217 15.41 -7.68 -6.11
CA GLY A 217 14.25 -8.36 -5.53
C GLY A 217 14.62 -9.23 -4.33
N SER A 218 13.65 -9.91 -3.76
CA SER A 218 13.80 -10.71 -2.54
C SER A 218 13.39 -12.17 -2.74
N HIS A 219 13.55 -12.96 -1.69
CA HIS A 219 13.08 -14.35 -1.63
C HIS A 219 11.58 -14.53 -1.91
N ASN A 220 10.79 -13.46 -1.82
CA ASN A 220 9.34 -13.46 -2.05
C ASN A 220 8.94 -12.72 -3.35
N THR A 221 9.89 -12.30 -4.13
CA THR A 221 9.65 -11.58 -5.39
C THR A 221 9.39 -12.58 -6.53
N PRO A 222 8.29 -12.43 -7.31
CA PRO A 222 8.04 -13.25 -8.50
C PRO A 222 9.16 -13.12 -9.53
N GLU A 223 9.49 -14.21 -10.25
CA GLU A 223 10.61 -14.29 -11.18
C GLU A 223 10.68 -13.13 -12.17
N LYS A 224 9.55 -12.73 -12.76
CA LYS A 224 9.51 -11.62 -13.73
C LYS A 224 10.04 -10.28 -13.18
N TYR A 225 10.05 -10.08 -11.86
CA TYR A 225 10.58 -8.90 -11.18
C TYR A 225 11.99 -9.12 -10.59
N LEU A 226 12.61 -10.27 -10.85
CA LEU A 226 14.00 -10.55 -10.48
C LEU A 226 14.99 -10.27 -11.63
N ARG A 227 14.51 -9.69 -12.74
CA ARG A 227 15.36 -9.34 -13.89
C ARG A 227 16.44 -8.33 -13.50
N THR A 228 17.56 -8.38 -14.21
CA THR A 228 18.68 -7.45 -13.99
C THR A 228 18.25 -5.99 -14.09
N THR A 229 17.35 -5.66 -15.02
CA THR A 229 16.87 -4.30 -15.31
C THR A 229 15.75 -3.83 -14.41
N ASN A 230 15.09 -4.76 -13.68
CA ASN A 230 13.94 -4.41 -12.83
C ASN A 230 14.30 -3.39 -11.76
N ARG A 231 13.53 -2.30 -11.72
CA ARG A 231 13.74 -1.20 -10.81
C ARG A 231 12.69 -1.22 -9.71
N MET A 232 13.15 -1.09 -8.49
CA MET A 232 12.29 -0.98 -7.31
C MET A 232 12.73 0.23 -6.48
N ALA A 233 11.85 0.72 -5.65
CA ALA A 233 12.21 1.78 -4.72
C ALA A 233 11.32 1.74 -3.48
N MET A 234 11.81 2.39 -2.41
CA MET A 234 11.12 2.42 -1.13
C MET A 234 11.39 3.74 -0.40
N ILE A 235 10.53 4.07 0.56
CA ILE A 235 10.74 5.17 1.50
C ILE A 235 12.00 4.86 2.32
N PRO A 236 12.95 5.80 2.45
CA PRO A 236 14.25 5.54 3.10
C PRO A 236 14.19 5.02 4.53
N GLU A 237 13.12 5.34 5.25
CA GLU A 237 12.88 4.94 6.65
C GLU A 237 12.28 3.54 6.77
N ASP A 238 11.76 2.97 5.68
CA ASP A 238 11.16 1.63 5.72
C ASP A 238 12.21 0.55 5.94
N LYS A 239 11.81 -0.49 6.66
CA LYS A 239 12.61 -1.68 6.92
C LYS A 239 11.76 -2.89 7.20
N HIS A 240 12.01 -3.95 6.48
CA HIS A 240 11.22 -5.17 6.56
C HIS A 240 12.07 -6.43 6.29
N SER A 241 11.45 -7.59 6.35
CA SER A 241 12.13 -8.89 6.24
C SER A 241 12.69 -9.21 4.85
N GLN A 242 12.51 -8.34 3.88
CA GLN A 242 12.94 -8.57 2.50
C GLN A 242 14.04 -7.62 2.03
N THR A 243 14.42 -6.61 2.85
CA THR A 243 15.37 -5.57 2.47
C THR A 243 16.65 -5.65 3.27
N GLY A 244 17.76 -5.82 2.56
CA GLY A 244 19.12 -5.78 3.03
C GLY A 244 19.97 -4.85 2.17
N PHE A 245 21.26 -5.14 2.02
CA PHE A 245 22.17 -4.34 1.19
C PHE A 245 23.49 -5.06 0.95
N ARG A 246 24.18 -4.64 -0.12
CA ARG A 246 25.60 -4.91 -0.33
C ARG A 246 26.39 -3.61 -0.36
N ILE A 247 27.72 -3.67 -0.31
CA ILE A 247 28.58 -2.50 -0.25
C ILE A 247 29.61 -2.51 -1.38
N VAL A 248 30.08 -1.30 -1.71
CA VAL A 248 31.24 -1.12 -2.59
C VAL A 248 32.37 -0.43 -1.81
N GLN A 249 33.63 -0.81 -2.12
CA GLN A 249 34.81 -0.07 -1.74
C GLN A 249 35.30 0.70 -2.97
N ALA A 250 35.07 1.99 -2.95
CA ALA A 250 35.43 2.91 -4.04
C ALA A 250 35.60 4.30 -3.48
N GLU A 251 36.24 5.19 -4.23
CA GLU A 251 36.23 6.61 -3.93
C GLU A 251 34.82 7.16 -4.02
N GLU A 252 34.56 8.33 -3.40
CA GLU A 252 33.31 9.05 -3.59
C GLU A 252 33.05 9.29 -5.08
N ILE A 253 31.80 9.17 -5.47
CA ILE A 253 31.41 9.33 -6.87
C ILE A 253 31.60 10.79 -7.26
N SER A 254 32.38 10.99 -8.28
CA SER A 254 32.62 12.33 -8.86
C SER A 254 31.58 12.69 -9.92
N GLY A 255 30.60 11.84 -10.15
CA GLY A 255 29.53 12.04 -11.13
C GLY A 255 28.62 13.22 -10.76
N THR A 256 28.13 13.91 -11.78
CA THR A 256 27.18 15.02 -11.58
C THR A 256 25.81 14.44 -11.16
N LEU A 257 25.33 14.82 -9.98
CA LEU A 257 23.94 14.54 -9.58
C LEU A 257 22.99 15.25 -10.53
N LEU A 258 21.91 14.58 -10.89
CA LEU A 258 20.84 15.20 -11.65
C LEU A 258 20.03 16.12 -10.71
N PRO A 259 19.57 17.29 -11.20
CA PRO A 259 18.65 18.10 -10.42
C PRO A 259 17.40 17.29 -10.08
N ALA A 260 16.82 17.54 -8.91
CA ALA A 260 15.58 16.85 -8.51
C ALA A 260 14.53 16.91 -9.62
N PRO A 261 13.82 15.81 -9.88
CA PRO A 261 12.69 15.85 -10.79
C PRO A 261 11.71 16.93 -10.35
N ALA A 262 11.18 17.71 -11.30
CA ALA A 262 10.13 18.65 -10.98
C ALA A 262 8.97 17.91 -10.28
N PRO A 263 8.40 18.46 -9.20
CA PRO A 263 7.24 17.87 -8.56
C PRO A 263 6.16 17.62 -9.61
N GLU A 264 5.64 16.40 -9.70
CA GLU A 264 4.49 16.14 -10.55
C GLU A 264 3.31 16.97 -10.03
N LEU A 265 2.85 17.93 -10.82
CA LEU A 265 1.58 18.59 -10.58
C LEU A 265 0.48 17.59 -10.94
N PHE A 266 -0.01 16.90 -9.96
CA PHE A 266 -1.04 15.86 -10.14
C PHE A 266 -2.31 16.42 -10.80
N GLN A 267 -2.59 17.73 -10.59
CA GLN A 267 -3.68 18.42 -11.26
C GLN A 267 -3.35 19.91 -11.48
N GLN A 268 -3.37 20.33 -12.74
CA GLN A 268 -3.10 21.71 -13.10
C GLN A 268 -4.34 22.58 -12.88
N ASN A 269 -4.11 23.88 -12.66
CA ASN A 269 -5.16 24.90 -12.57
C ASN A 269 -6.21 24.63 -11.48
N VAL A 270 -5.80 24.20 -10.31
CA VAL A 270 -6.67 24.05 -9.14
C VAL A 270 -6.89 25.42 -8.50
N SER A 271 -8.16 25.85 -8.43
CA SER A 271 -8.52 27.11 -7.77
C SER A 271 -8.19 27.04 -6.29
N GLN A 272 -7.62 28.15 -5.77
CA GLN A 272 -7.34 28.32 -4.35
C GLN A 272 -8.38 29.23 -3.65
N GLU A 273 -9.41 29.65 -4.37
CA GLU A 273 -10.49 30.44 -3.80
C GLU A 273 -11.49 29.53 -3.10
N ASN A 274 -11.83 29.84 -1.85
CA ASN A 274 -12.86 29.11 -1.11
C ASN A 274 -14.21 29.28 -1.74
N PHE A 275 -14.92 28.16 -1.95
CA PHE A 275 -16.26 28.16 -2.49
C PHE A 275 -17.30 28.53 -1.40
N LYS A 276 -18.25 29.37 -1.74
CA LYS A 276 -19.38 29.69 -0.85
C LYS A 276 -20.48 28.66 -1.01
N TRP A 277 -20.55 27.74 -0.07
CA TRP A 277 -21.56 26.69 -0.07
C TRP A 277 -22.97 27.23 0.24
N GLU A 278 -23.96 26.76 -0.52
CA GLU A 278 -25.37 27.05 -0.29
C GLU A 278 -26.10 25.77 0.07
N ASP A 279 -26.87 25.77 1.17
CA ASP A 279 -27.59 24.60 1.67
C ASP A 279 -28.60 24.07 0.62
N LYS A 280 -28.41 22.84 0.20
CA LYS A 280 -29.26 22.08 -0.73
C LYS A 280 -30.06 20.97 -0.03
N GLY A 281 -30.05 20.92 1.31
CA GLY A 281 -30.73 19.86 2.08
C GLY A 281 -32.25 19.98 2.12
N LYS A 282 -32.84 21.11 1.70
CA LYS A 282 -34.27 21.41 1.90
C LYS A 282 -35.22 20.76 0.89
N THR A 283 -34.77 20.48 -0.32
CA THR A 283 -35.55 19.88 -1.40
C THR A 283 -34.92 18.58 -1.89
N PRO A 284 -35.75 17.58 -2.30
CA PRO A 284 -35.20 16.34 -2.82
C PRO A 284 -34.34 16.56 -4.08
N ILE A 285 -33.09 16.13 -4.05
CA ILE A 285 -32.17 16.22 -5.19
C ILE A 285 -31.56 14.86 -5.43
N PHE A 286 -31.64 14.38 -6.68
CA PHE A 286 -30.86 13.28 -7.21
C PHE A 286 -30.39 13.68 -8.61
N LYS A 287 -29.08 13.77 -8.83
CA LYS A 287 -28.51 14.09 -10.12
C LYS A 287 -28.35 12.83 -10.97
N THR A 288 -28.46 12.97 -12.29
CA THR A 288 -28.19 11.86 -13.21
C THR A 288 -26.82 11.26 -12.95
N THR A 289 -26.78 9.92 -12.88
CA THR A 289 -25.54 9.18 -12.64
C THR A 289 -24.52 9.40 -13.75
N GLN A 290 -23.26 9.49 -13.41
CA GLN A 290 -22.15 9.77 -14.31
C GLN A 290 -21.07 8.69 -14.23
N VAL A 291 -20.37 8.43 -15.32
CA VAL A 291 -19.13 7.68 -15.33
C VAL A 291 -18.00 8.63 -15.00
N TYR A 292 -17.30 8.41 -13.87
CA TYR A 292 -16.18 9.26 -13.46
C TYR A 292 -14.80 8.65 -13.81
N ILE A 293 -14.69 7.32 -13.88
CA ILE A 293 -13.48 6.65 -14.39
C ILE A 293 -13.61 6.53 -15.90
N LYS A 294 -12.88 7.37 -16.61
CA LYS A 294 -12.80 7.38 -18.08
C LYS A 294 -11.41 6.87 -18.49
N GLU A 295 -11.32 6.22 -19.62
CA GLU A 295 -10.03 5.92 -20.23
C GLU A 295 -9.38 7.24 -20.68
N PRO A 296 -8.11 7.48 -20.35
CA PRO A 296 -7.40 8.67 -20.81
C PRO A 296 -7.24 8.66 -22.33
N GLY A 297 -7.09 9.83 -22.94
CA GLY A 297 -6.84 9.95 -24.37
C GLY A 297 -5.58 9.20 -24.81
N CYS A 298 -5.52 8.81 -26.09
CA CYS A 298 -4.41 8.03 -26.66
C CYS A 298 -3.03 8.70 -26.53
N ASP A 299 -2.98 10.00 -26.39
CA ASP A 299 -1.74 10.77 -26.17
C ASP A 299 -1.38 10.94 -24.70
N SER A 300 -2.20 10.42 -23.78
CA SER A 300 -1.94 10.49 -22.35
C SER A 300 -0.80 9.58 -21.96
N LYS A 301 0.06 10.07 -21.06
CA LYS A 301 1.10 9.28 -20.41
C LYS A 301 0.65 8.66 -19.09
N THR A 302 -0.62 8.82 -18.71
CA THR A 302 -1.18 8.26 -17.49
C THR A 302 -1.17 6.74 -17.55
N PRO A 303 -0.54 6.05 -16.60
CA PRO A 303 -0.55 4.59 -16.56
C PRO A 303 -1.96 4.10 -16.16
N PHE A 304 -2.75 3.73 -17.15
CA PHE A 304 -4.13 3.29 -16.98
C PHE A 304 -4.28 1.83 -17.40
N PHE A 305 -4.67 0.98 -16.46
CA PHE A 305 -4.79 -0.46 -16.65
C PHE A 305 -6.25 -0.91 -16.70
N ALA A 306 -6.47 -2.16 -17.04
CA ALA A 306 -7.83 -2.71 -17.24
C ALA A 306 -8.64 -2.82 -15.92
N HIS A 307 -7.99 -3.03 -14.78
CA HIS A 307 -8.64 -3.20 -13.49
C HIS A 307 -8.58 -1.91 -12.67
N ASN A 308 -9.70 -1.17 -12.62
CA ASN A 308 -9.87 0.06 -11.84
C ASN A 308 -10.83 -0.20 -10.69
N HIS A 309 -10.38 0.01 -9.44
CA HIS A 309 -11.13 -0.43 -8.27
C HIS A 309 -10.77 0.34 -6.99
N GLN A 310 -11.45 0.04 -5.87
CA GLN A 310 -11.26 0.64 -4.54
C GLN A 310 -11.25 2.17 -4.52
N PRO A 311 -12.37 2.81 -4.88
CA PRO A 311 -12.44 4.26 -4.89
C PRO A 311 -12.44 4.86 -3.48
N SER A 312 -11.99 6.13 -3.42
CA SER A 312 -12.27 7.05 -2.32
C SER A 312 -12.58 8.44 -2.89
N VAL A 313 -13.38 9.23 -2.18
CA VAL A 313 -13.83 10.55 -2.65
C VAL A 313 -13.91 11.54 -1.49
N THR A 314 -13.53 12.79 -1.75
CA THR A 314 -13.68 13.90 -0.82
C THR A 314 -14.04 15.19 -1.55
N TRP A 315 -14.57 16.16 -0.81
CA TRP A 315 -14.75 17.53 -1.28
C TRP A 315 -13.55 18.40 -0.89
N CYS A 316 -13.33 19.48 -1.63
CA CYS A 316 -12.30 20.48 -1.39
C CYS A 316 -12.94 21.83 -1.05
N ASP A 317 -12.22 22.71 -0.34
CA ASP A 317 -12.76 24.00 0.09
C ASP A 317 -13.10 24.94 -1.08
N ASN A 318 -12.47 24.73 -2.24
CA ASN A 318 -12.79 25.44 -3.49
C ASN A 318 -14.08 24.94 -4.19
N GLY A 319 -14.78 23.96 -3.60
CA GLY A 319 -16.02 23.39 -4.14
C GLY A 319 -15.85 22.21 -5.08
N ASP A 320 -14.63 21.84 -5.41
CA ASP A 320 -14.34 20.67 -6.22
C ASP A 320 -14.58 19.36 -5.45
N LEU A 321 -14.81 18.27 -6.19
CA LEU A 321 -14.70 16.91 -5.67
C LEU A 321 -13.42 16.26 -6.21
N LEU A 322 -12.73 15.54 -5.36
CA LEU A 322 -11.54 14.77 -5.69
C LEU A 322 -11.82 13.29 -5.45
N ALA A 323 -11.71 12.46 -6.48
CA ALA A 323 -11.83 11.02 -6.40
C ALA A 323 -10.49 10.37 -6.73
N ILE A 324 -10.15 9.31 -5.99
CA ILE A 324 -8.99 8.47 -6.21
C ILE A 324 -9.40 7.01 -6.32
N TRP A 325 -8.63 6.20 -7.02
CA TRP A 325 -8.80 4.74 -7.12
C TRP A 325 -7.50 4.10 -7.57
N PHE A 326 -7.31 2.81 -7.33
CA PHE A 326 -6.19 2.12 -7.95
C PHE A 326 -6.52 1.66 -9.37
N SER A 327 -5.48 1.62 -10.21
CA SER A 327 -5.48 1.04 -11.54
C SER A 327 -4.32 0.04 -11.63
N ALA A 328 -4.60 -1.19 -12.07
CA ALA A 328 -3.62 -2.27 -12.15
C ALA A 328 -4.03 -3.29 -13.23
N ASN A 329 -3.11 -4.13 -13.67
CA ASN A 329 -3.47 -5.30 -14.47
C ASN A 329 -4.18 -6.36 -13.62
N GLN A 330 -3.72 -6.55 -12.39
CA GLN A 330 -4.32 -7.44 -11.40
C GLN A 330 -4.24 -6.81 -10.00
N GLU A 331 -5.19 -7.17 -9.14
CA GLU A 331 -5.32 -6.61 -7.79
C GLU A 331 -4.08 -6.87 -6.91
N ASN A 332 -3.37 -7.97 -7.14
CA ASN A 332 -2.13 -8.35 -6.46
C ASN A 332 -0.87 -8.06 -7.31
N GLY A 333 -0.94 -7.12 -8.23
CA GLY A 333 0.19 -6.73 -9.09
C GLY A 333 1.07 -5.65 -8.46
N ARG A 334 2.32 -5.59 -8.88
CA ARG A 334 3.27 -4.53 -8.52
C ARG A 334 3.20 -3.32 -9.45
N ASP A 335 2.54 -3.47 -10.60
CA ASP A 335 2.23 -2.41 -11.56
C ASP A 335 1.15 -1.42 -11.08
N MET A 336 0.53 -1.70 -9.95
CA MET A 336 -0.55 -0.89 -9.37
C MET A 336 -0.14 0.57 -9.20
N VAL A 337 -1.02 1.47 -9.64
CA VAL A 337 -0.93 2.91 -9.42
C VAL A 337 -2.22 3.42 -8.78
N VAL A 338 -2.15 4.51 -8.02
CA VAL A 338 -3.34 5.24 -7.60
C VAL A 338 -3.53 6.41 -8.56
N LEU A 339 -4.70 6.46 -9.19
CA LEU A 339 -5.11 7.52 -10.09
C LEU A 339 -6.08 8.47 -9.40
N THR A 340 -6.22 9.65 -9.95
CA THR A 340 -7.17 10.67 -9.48
C THR A 340 -7.94 11.29 -10.65
N SER A 341 -9.15 11.74 -10.35
CA SER A 341 -9.93 12.62 -11.22
C SER A 341 -10.65 13.65 -10.35
N ARG A 342 -10.89 14.82 -10.93
CA ARG A 342 -11.53 15.95 -10.25
C ARG A 342 -12.82 16.33 -10.97
N LEU A 343 -13.90 16.55 -10.20
CA LEU A 343 -15.08 17.24 -10.66
C LEU A 343 -14.98 18.70 -10.20
N ARG A 344 -14.65 19.59 -11.12
CA ARG A 344 -14.48 21.00 -10.83
C ARG A 344 -15.81 21.66 -10.50
N GLN A 345 -15.79 22.59 -9.58
CA GLN A 345 -16.98 23.35 -9.20
C GLN A 345 -17.62 24.02 -10.43
N GLY A 346 -18.90 23.76 -10.61
CA GLY A 346 -19.68 24.27 -11.75
C GLY A 346 -19.60 23.45 -13.02
N ASN A 347 -18.78 22.41 -13.07
CA ASN A 347 -18.71 21.50 -14.21
C ASN A 347 -19.62 20.28 -14.02
N ASP A 348 -20.07 19.72 -15.14
CA ASP A 348 -20.87 18.49 -15.17
C ASP A 348 -20.03 17.26 -15.60
N THR A 349 -18.73 17.41 -15.79
CA THR A 349 -17.84 16.33 -16.24
C THR A 349 -16.58 16.29 -15.39
N TRP A 350 -16.17 15.07 -15.06
CA TRP A 350 -14.91 14.79 -14.40
C TRP A 350 -13.73 15.00 -15.35
N ASP A 351 -12.63 15.51 -14.83
CA ASP A 351 -11.35 15.63 -15.53
C ASP A 351 -10.87 14.25 -16.01
N GLU A 352 -9.94 14.21 -16.96
CA GLU A 352 -9.23 12.98 -17.31
C GLU A 352 -8.42 12.45 -16.13
N PRO A 353 -8.25 11.11 -16.01
CA PRO A 353 -7.41 10.53 -14.99
C PRO A 353 -5.97 11.03 -15.07
N SER A 354 -5.35 11.25 -13.92
CA SER A 354 -3.94 11.53 -13.78
C SER A 354 -3.33 10.67 -12.68
N LEU A 355 -2.00 10.46 -12.74
CA LEU A 355 -1.29 9.75 -11.69
C LEU A 355 -1.40 10.55 -10.38
N PHE A 356 -1.76 9.85 -9.30
CA PHE A 356 -1.90 10.45 -7.97
C PHE A 356 -0.84 9.96 -6.99
N PHE A 357 -0.59 8.65 -6.98
CA PHE A 357 0.40 8.07 -6.08
C PHE A 357 0.97 6.78 -6.67
N LYS A 358 2.28 6.63 -6.59
CA LYS A 358 3.00 5.41 -6.97
C LYS A 358 4.23 5.27 -6.07
N VAL A 359 4.40 4.10 -5.49
CA VAL A 359 5.68 3.63 -4.98
C VAL A 359 6.20 2.64 -6.02
N PRO A 360 7.38 2.85 -6.60
CA PRO A 360 7.86 2.03 -7.70
C PRO A 360 7.91 0.55 -7.37
N ASP A 361 7.32 -0.27 -8.23
CA ASP A 361 7.25 -1.73 -8.13
C ASP A 361 6.70 -2.24 -6.78
N ARG A 362 5.64 -1.58 -6.28
CA ARG A 362 4.93 -1.96 -5.04
C ARG A 362 3.43 -2.06 -5.28
N ASN A 363 2.80 -2.99 -4.58
CA ASN A 363 1.35 -3.02 -4.47
C ASN A 363 0.89 -1.94 -3.47
N MET A 364 -0.14 -1.21 -3.83
CA MET A 364 -0.68 -0.11 -3.02
C MET A 364 -2.19 -0.29 -2.82
N THR A 365 -2.63 -1.52 -2.65
CA THR A 365 -4.03 -1.84 -2.41
C THR A 365 -4.49 -1.22 -1.10
N GLY A 366 -5.55 -0.43 -1.19
CA GLY A 366 -6.12 0.28 -0.06
C GLY A 366 -5.68 1.72 0.03
N SER A 367 -6.60 2.61 -0.30
CA SER A 367 -6.37 4.06 -0.36
C SER A 367 -7.59 4.80 0.17
N ALA A 368 -7.37 5.80 1.00
CA ALA A 368 -8.40 6.68 1.54
C ALA A 368 -8.00 8.14 1.39
N ILE A 369 -8.99 8.97 1.03
CA ILE A 369 -8.85 10.43 0.98
C ILE A 369 -9.98 11.07 1.78
N MET A 370 -9.66 12.11 2.54
CA MET A 370 -10.65 12.85 3.30
C MET A 370 -10.27 14.32 3.47
N ASN A 371 -11.27 15.18 3.69
CA ASN A 371 -11.12 16.54 4.20
C ASN A 371 -11.39 16.53 5.70
N ASP A 372 -10.51 17.13 6.52
CA ASP A 372 -10.68 17.24 7.98
C ASP A 372 -11.67 18.32 8.40
N LYS A 373 -12.30 18.98 7.44
CA LYS A 373 -13.22 20.13 7.62
C LYS A 373 -12.54 21.42 8.13
N ASN A 374 -11.20 21.41 8.18
CA ASN A 374 -10.37 22.57 8.57
C ASN A 374 -9.42 23.00 7.43
N GLY A 375 -9.63 22.46 6.22
CA GLY A 375 -8.87 22.83 5.02
C GLY A 375 -7.68 21.90 4.70
N THR A 376 -7.45 20.87 5.50
CA THR A 376 -6.42 19.87 5.21
C THR A 376 -7.05 18.62 4.58
N LEU A 377 -6.55 18.24 3.41
CA LEU A 377 -6.82 16.94 2.82
C LEU A 377 -5.78 15.94 3.28
N TYR A 378 -6.24 14.76 3.67
CA TYR A 378 -5.40 13.61 4.04
C TYR A 378 -5.55 12.50 3.00
N HIS A 379 -4.44 11.94 2.58
CA HIS A 379 -4.38 10.70 1.83
C HIS A 379 -3.65 9.66 2.66
N ILE A 380 -4.28 8.54 2.93
CA ILE A 380 -3.70 7.41 3.67
C ILE A 380 -3.69 6.20 2.74
N ASN A 381 -2.57 5.50 2.67
CA ASN A 381 -2.39 4.36 1.76
C ASN A 381 -1.62 3.24 2.43
N GLY A 382 -1.97 2.00 2.12
CA GLY A 382 -1.14 0.85 2.41
C GLY A 382 -0.07 0.68 1.33
N VAL A 383 1.17 0.39 1.71
CA VAL A 383 2.26 0.06 0.77
C VAL A 383 2.81 -1.30 1.13
N GLU A 384 2.85 -2.18 0.17
CA GLU A 384 3.19 -3.58 0.35
C GLU A 384 4.59 -3.88 -0.21
N ALA A 385 5.34 -4.73 0.49
CA ALA A 385 6.71 -5.07 0.12
C ALA A 385 6.82 -6.25 -0.85
N SER A 386 5.84 -7.16 -0.88
CA SER A 386 5.94 -8.46 -1.57
C SER A 386 4.97 -8.65 -2.73
N GLY A 387 4.18 -7.64 -3.09
CA GLY A 387 3.32 -7.64 -4.28
C GLY A 387 1.88 -8.12 -4.03
N ASP A 388 1.44 -8.22 -2.77
CA ASP A 388 0.04 -8.48 -2.42
C ASP A 388 -0.45 -7.51 -1.31
N TRP A 389 -1.72 -7.59 -0.90
CA TRP A 389 -2.33 -6.70 0.10
C TRP A 389 -2.23 -7.19 1.55
N GLN A 390 -1.26 -8.03 1.88
CA GLN A 390 -1.29 -8.76 3.14
C GLN A 390 -0.21 -8.35 4.14
N ASN A 391 0.76 -7.56 3.71
CA ASN A 391 1.94 -7.25 4.52
C ASN A 391 2.37 -5.80 4.27
N LEU A 392 1.56 -4.87 4.78
CA LEU A 392 1.65 -3.45 4.43
C LEU A 392 2.17 -2.60 5.59
N ILE A 393 2.90 -1.54 5.24
CA ILE A 393 3.00 -0.34 6.08
C ILE A 393 1.88 0.63 5.75
N MET A 394 1.55 1.53 6.67
CA MET A 394 0.69 2.67 6.37
C MET A 394 1.51 3.94 6.15
N VAL A 395 1.17 4.64 5.08
CA VAL A 395 1.75 5.96 4.77
C VAL A 395 0.66 7.01 4.70
N GLN A 396 1.04 8.26 4.98
CA GLN A 396 0.17 9.44 4.92
C GLN A 396 0.81 10.52 4.08
N ARG A 397 -0.02 11.23 3.32
CA ARG A 397 0.30 12.52 2.67
C ARG A 397 -0.79 13.53 3.01
N THR A 398 -0.44 14.81 3.00
CA THR A 398 -1.38 15.91 3.24
C THR A 398 -1.30 16.97 2.14
N SER A 399 -2.41 17.66 1.92
CA SER A 399 -2.51 18.81 1.04
C SER A 399 -3.29 19.93 1.74
N ASN A 400 -2.80 21.16 1.60
CA ASN A 400 -3.43 22.39 2.11
C ASN A 400 -3.79 23.38 0.97
N ASP A 401 -3.83 22.88 -0.27
CA ASP A 401 -4.07 23.65 -1.48
C ASP A 401 -5.11 22.96 -2.39
N ASN A 402 -6.17 22.44 -1.78
CA ASN A 402 -7.26 21.76 -2.46
C ASN A 402 -6.81 20.54 -3.31
N GLY A 403 -5.72 19.90 -2.92
CA GLY A 403 -5.17 18.73 -3.62
C GLY A 403 -4.37 19.05 -4.87
N ALA A 404 -3.92 20.31 -5.04
CA ALA A 404 -3.03 20.67 -6.15
C ALA A 404 -1.63 20.08 -5.93
N THR A 405 -1.12 20.15 -4.71
CA THR A 405 0.13 19.52 -4.31
C THR A 405 -0.05 18.68 -3.04
N TRP A 406 0.88 17.74 -2.82
CA TRP A 406 0.87 16.82 -1.70
C TRP A 406 2.23 16.72 -1.06
N SER A 407 2.26 16.58 0.26
CA SER A 407 3.50 16.31 0.98
C SER A 407 4.14 15.00 0.52
N SER A 408 5.43 14.81 0.75
CA SER A 408 6.06 13.49 0.65
C SER A 408 5.35 12.50 1.58
N PRO A 409 5.26 11.22 1.20
CA PRO A 409 4.66 10.18 2.04
C PRO A 409 5.47 10.01 3.32
N GLN A 410 4.79 9.95 4.44
CA GLN A 410 5.36 9.67 5.76
C GLN A 410 4.82 8.34 6.26
N ILE A 411 5.69 7.49 6.78
CA ILE A 411 5.28 6.24 7.42
C ILE A 411 4.60 6.58 8.75
N ILE A 412 3.35 6.18 8.89
CA ILE A 412 2.53 6.40 10.09
C ILE A 412 2.30 5.13 10.90
N ALA A 413 2.51 3.98 10.29
CA ALA A 413 2.54 2.68 10.96
C ALA A 413 3.61 1.81 10.28
N PRO A 414 4.78 1.64 10.91
CA PRO A 414 5.96 1.05 10.27
C PRO A 414 5.98 -0.49 10.29
N GLU A 415 5.11 -1.12 11.06
CA GLU A 415 5.06 -2.58 11.11
C GLU A 415 4.40 -3.14 9.86
N HIS A 416 5.08 -4.03 9.14
CA HIS A 416 4.49 -4.74 8.01
C HIS A 416 3.50 -5.79 8.50
N THR A 417 2.21 -5.53 8.35
CA THR A 417 1.13 -6.39 8.84
C THR A 417 -0.09 -6.41 7.91
N THR A 418 -0.93 -7.42 8.09
CA THR A 418 -2.25 -7.50 7.44
C THR A 418 -3.23 -6.44 7.95
N ARG A 419 -2.94 -5.74 9.07
CA ARG A 419 -3.82 -4.74 9.70
C ARG A 419 -3.70 -3.34 9.10
N HIS A 420 -2.92 -3.19 8.04
CA HIS A 420 -2.62 -1.91 7.39
C HIS A 420 -3.21 -1.81 5.97
N GLN A 421 -4.12 -2.70 5.58
CA GLN A 421 -4.86 -2.55 4.34
C GLN A 421 -5.95 -1.47 4.51
N VAL A 422 -5.62 -0.26 4.09
CA VAL A 422 -6.46 0.93 4.24
C VAL A 422 -7.79 0.77 3.49
N ILE A 423 -8.89 1.18 4.15
CA ILE A 423 -10.24 1.19 3.56
C ILE A 423 -10.73 2.64 3.49
N SER A 424 -11.39 3.03 2.41
CA SER A 424 -12.01 4.36 2.33
C SER A 424 -13.13 4.49 3.37
N GLY A 425 -13.29 5.68 3.92
CA GLY A 425 -14.27 5.97 4.97
C GLY A 425 -13.63 6.44 6.27
N THR A 426 -12.44 7.05 6.20
CA THR A 426 -11.86 7.77 7.35
C THR A 426 -12.85 8.77 7.92
N ILE A 427 -12.99 8.79 9.23
CA ILE A 427 -13.90 9.72 9.92
C ILE A 427 -13.15 10.70 10.81
N VAL A 428 -13.76 11.86 11.01
CA VAL A 428 -13.36 12.82 12.04
C VAL A 428 -14.38 12.74 13.19
N THR A 429 -13.93 12.43 14.40
CA THR A 429 -14.79 12.39 15.59
C THR A 429 -15.15 13.80 16.05
N ARG A 430 -16.10 13.92 17.00
CA ARG A 430 -16.46 15.20 17.60
C ARG A 430 -15.34 15.84 18.39
N GLU A 431 -14.42 15.03 18.90
CA GLU A 431 -13.20 15.45 19.58
C GLU A 431 -12.09 15.89 18.61
N GLY A 432 -12.31 15.74 17.29
CA GLY A 432 -11.34 16.05 16.24
C GLY A 432 -10.34 14.92 15.97
N TRP A 433 -10.57 13.70 16.48
CA TRP A 433 -9.70 12.57 16.18
C TRP A 433 -9.94 12.07 14.76
N LEU A 434 -8.87 11.66 14.11
CA LEU A 434 -8.96 10.95 12.84
C LEU A 434 -9.01 9.43 13.12
N VAL A 435 -9.99 8.74 12.55
CA VAL A 435 -10.11 7.28 12.69
C VAL A 435 -10.13 6.64 11.32
N GLN A 436 -9.12 5.82 11.05
CA GLN A 436 -8.95 5.09 9.80
C GLN A 436 -9.29 3.62 10.00
N ALA A 437 -10.26 3.11 9.23
CA ALA A 437 -10.51 1.69 9.15
C ALA A 437 -9.53 0.99 8.21
N CYS A 438 -9.09 -0.21 8.60
CA CYS A 438 -8.23 -1.08 7.81
C CYS A 438 -8.75 -2.52 7.89
N ASP A 439 -8.52 -3.32 6.85
CA ASP A 439 -8.72 -4.75 6.98
C ASP A 439 -7.61 -5.34 7.86
N ALA A 440 -7.98 -6.29 8.71
CA ALA A 440 -7.07 -6.86 9.72
C ALA A 440 -6.51 -8.22 9.31
N GLY A 441 -7.05 -8.82 8.27
CA GLY A 441 -6.59 -10.11 7.80
C GLY A 441 -7.13 -10.47 6.43
N PRO A 442 -6.41 -11.31 5.70
CA PRO A 442 -6.80 -11.72 4.37
C PRO A 442 -8.07 -12.56 4.41
N GLY A 443 -9.09 -12.12 3.69
CA GLY A 443 -10.23 -12.94 3.33
C GLY A 443 -11.29 -13.17 4.40
N SER A 444 -11.64 -12.17 5.17
CA SER A 444 -12.83 -12.11 6.02
C SER A 444 -12.79 -12.86 7.36
N HIS A 445 -11.70 -13.52 7.73
CA HIS A 445 -11.69 -14.35 8.94
C HIS A 445 -11.26 -13.58 10.20
N ASP A 446 -10.44 -12.54 10.05
CA ASP A 446 -9.86 -11.79 11.18
C ASP A 446 -10.55 -10.43 11.42
N GLY A 447 -11.48 -10.06 10.56
CA GLY A 447 -12.24 -8.82 10.67
C GLY A 447 -11.48 -7.58 10.22
N ALA A 448 -11.85 -6.41 10.75
CA ALA A 448 -11.20 -5.14 10.45
C ALA A 448 -10.58 -4.52 11.70
N ALA A 449 -9.54 -3.70 11.49
CA ALA A 449 -8.84 -2.91 12.48
C ALA A 449 -9.21 -1.43 12.37
N ILE A 450 -8.85 -0.65 13.38
CA ILE A 450 -8.83 0.80 13.31
C ILE A 450 -7.48 1.35 13.74
N HIS A 451 -7.14 2.49 13.17
CA HIS A 451 -6.02 3.32 13.63
C HIS A 451 -6.53 4.70 13.97
N ILE A 452 -6.10 5.25 15.08
CA ILE A 452 -6.59 6.52 15.63
C ILE A 452 -5.44 7.50 15.74
N SER A 453 -5.63 8.69 15.20
CA SER A 453 -4.79 9.86 15.48
C SER A 453 -5.56 10.88 16.30
N LYS A 454 -4.97 11.32 17.42
CA LYS A 454 -5.53 12.36 18.32
C LYS A 454 -4.81 13.69 18.18
N ASP A 455 -3.90 13.81 17.21
CA ASP A 455 -2.97 14.94 17.05
C ASP A 455 -2.87 15.43 15.59
N ASN A 456 -3.99 15.37 14.86
CA ASN A 456 -4.11 15.78 13.46
C ASN A 456 -3.12 15.02 12.53
N GLY A 457 -3.09 13.70 12.66
CA GLY A 457 -2.32 12.83 11.78
C GLY A 457 -0.82 12.77 12.05
N LYS A 458 -0.30 13.41 13.13
CA LYS A 458 1.14 13.36 13.46
C LYS A 458 1.55 12.00 13.99
N THR A 459 0.71 11.40 14.83
CA THR A 459 0.91 10.04 15.33
C THR A 459 -0.38 9.24 15.19
N TRP A 460 -0.23 7.92 14.95
CA TRP A 460 -1.32 7.00 14.80
C TRP A 460 -1.13 5.81 15.73
N ASN A 461 -2.20 5.28 16.26
CA ASN A 461 -2.20 4.15 17.16
C ASN A 461 -3.28 3.14 16.77
N ASP A 462 -2.89 1.86 16.65
CA ASP A 462 -3.83 0.74 16.65
C ASP A 462 -4.13 0.41 18.12
N PRO A 463 -5.38 0.53 18.59
CA PRO A 463 -5.74 0.24 19.97
C PRO A 463 -5.66 -1.26 20.31
N TRP A 464 -5.43 -2.11 19.33
CA TRP A 464 -5.38 -3.57 19.48
C TRP A 464 -4.22 -4.01 20.39
N ASP A 465 -4.54 -4.90 21.35
CA ASP A 465 -3.56 -5.52 22.23
C ASP A 465 -3.49 -7.06 22.07
N GLY A 466 -4.18 -7.60 21.06
CA GLY A 466 -4.19 -9.03 20.76
C GLY A 466 -5.24 -9.84 21.50
N ALA A 467 -6.00 -9.24 22.41
CA ALA A 467 -7.00 -9.91 23.25
C ALA A 467 -8.27 -9.06 23.46
N PRO A 468 -9.46 -9.69 23.61
CA PRO A 468 -9.74 -11.10 23.40
C PRO A 468 -9.76 -11.48 21.93
N LEU A 469 -9.51 -12.74 21.61
CA LEU A 469 -9.71 -13.25 20.25
C LEU A 469 -11.17 -13.11 19.84
N PRO A 470 -11.48 -12.81 18.55
CA PRO A 470 -12.83 -12.54 18.11
C PRO A 470 -13.72 -13.80 18.14
N ASP A 471 -14.91 -13.68 18.76
CA ASP A 471 -15.99 -14.67 18.76
C ASP A 471 -17.19 -14.09 18.02
N PHE A 472 -17.18 -14.16 16.68
CA PHE A 472 -18.15 -13.53 15.78
C PHE A 472 -19.53 -14.19 15.85
N LYS A 473 -20.25 -13.96 16.97
CA LYS A 473 -21.63 -14.37 17.18
C LYS A 473 -22.40 -13.27 17.92
N ASP A 474 -23.72 -13.33 17.94
CA ASP A 474 -24.54 -12.37 18.66
C ASP A 474 -24.22 -12.38 20.17
N GLY A 475 -23.87 -11.23 20.72
CA GLY A 475 -23.35 -11.06 22.08
C GLY A 475 -21.90 -11.50 22.31
N GLY A 476 -21.21 -11.99 21.29
CA GLY A 476 -19.77 -12.30 21.36
C GLY A 476 -18.92 -11.04 21.44
N LYS A 477 -17.62 -11.20 21.78
CA LYS A 477 -16.66 -10.10 21.90
C LYS A 477 -15.36 -10.44 21.20
N GLY A 478 -14.56 -9.42 20.89
CA GLY A 478 -13.24 -9.54 20.34
C GLY A 478 -12.49 -8.21 20.24
N SER A 479 -11.27 -8.25 19.83
CA SER A 479 -10.38 -7.09 19.66
C SER A 479 -10.34 -6.56 18.22
N THR A 480 -11.20 -7.06 17.34
CA THR A 480 -11.35 -6.58 15.95
C THR A 480 -12.82 -6.37 15.62
N ILE A 481 -13.10 -5.54 14.63
CA ILE A 481 -14.44 -5.36 14.07
C ILE A 481 -14.84 -6.66 13.33
N ALA A 482 -16.08 -7.09 13.46
CA ALA A 482 -16.59 -8.22 12.70
C ALA A 482 -16.79 -7.84 11.22
N GLY A 483 -16.13 -8.58 10.34
CA GLY A 483 -16.13 -8.37 8.89
C GLY A 483 -15.10 -7.35 8.40
N ILE A 484 -14.62 -7.56 7.18
CA ILE A 484 -13.68 -6.68 6.48
C ILE A 484 -14.43 -5.56 5.75
N HIS A 485 -13.70 -4.58 5.20
CA HIS A 485 -14.24 -3.40 4.51
C HIS A 485 -15.28 -2.65 5.36
N ALA A 486 -15.00 -2.54 6.66
CA ALA A 486 -15.94 -1.99 7.62
C ALA A 486 -16.10 -0.47 7.46
N GLY A 487 -17.37 -0.03 7.44
CA GLY A 487 -17.71 1.36 7.67
C GLY A 487 -17.82 1.62 9.17
N ILE A 488 -17.35 2.78 9.65
CA ILE A 488 -17.31 3.16 11.06
C ILE A 488 -17.98 4.51 11.26
N VAL A 489 -18.67 4.67 12.39
CA VAL A 489 -19.20 5.96 12.87
C VAL A 489 -19.00 6.10 14.37
N GLN A 490 -18.84 7.34 14.83
CA GLN A 490 -18.97 7.67 16.24
C GLN A 490 -20.45 7.94 16.58
N LEU A 491 -20.99 7.26 17.59
CA LEU A 491 -22.33 7.46 18.12
C LEU A 491 -22.41 8.70 19.02
N ASN A 492 -23.62 9.19 19.32
CA ASN A 492 -23.80 10.37 20.15
C ASN A 492 -23.31 10.21 21.61
N ASN A 493 -23.23 8.98 22.11
CA ASN A 493 -22.66 8.67 23.43
C ASN A 493 -21.14 8.55 23.43
N GLY A 494 -20.45 8.71 22.27
CA GLY A 494 -18.99 8.59 22.12
C GLY A 494 -18.51 7.22 21.67
N ASN A 495 -19.32 6.17 21.76
CA ASN A 495 -18.98 4.83 21.32
C ASN A 495 -18.74 4.79 19.80
N PHE A 496 -17.99 3.79 19.32
CA PHE A 496 -17.92 3.48 17.91
C PHE A 496 -18.93 2.38 17.54
N MET A 497 -19.53 2.51 16.37
CA MET A 497 -20.32 1.48 15.71
C MET A 497 -19.71 1.19 14.35
N ALA A 498 -19.61 -0.08 13.99
CA ALA A 498 -19.11 -0.52 12.69
C ALA A 498 -20.03 -1.60 12.10
N LEU A 499 -20.14 -1.60 10.77
CA LEU A 499 -20.75 -2.65 9.96
C LEU A 499 -19.72 -3.18 8.97
N GLY A 500 -19.64 -4.51 8.79
CA GLY A 500 -18.58 -5.13 7.96
C GLY A 500 -19.12 -6.13 6.93
N ARG A 501 -18.25 -6.50 5.98
CA ARG A 501 -18.47 -7.57 5.00
C ARG A 501 -17.90 -8.89 5.50
N GLY A 502 -18.62 -9.98 5.26
CA GLY A 502 -18.22 -11.31 5.79
C GLY A 502 -18.48 -11.42 7.28
N ASN A 503 -18.00 -12.49 7.91
CA ASN A 503 -18.24 -12.82 9.34
C ASN A 503 -19.69 -12.64 9.77
N SER A 504 -20.63 -13.01 8.89
CA SER A 504 -22.08 -12.84 9.09
C SER A 504 -22.54 -13.51 10.37
N ILE A 505 -23.39 -12.83 11.14
CA ILE A 505 -23.89 -13.27 12.44
C ILE A 505 -25.33 -13.73 12.30
N LYS A 506 -25.69 -14.86 12.94
CA LYS A 506 -27.06 -15.34 12.96
C LYS A 506 -27.90 -14.52 13.95
N ASN A 507 -29.05 -14.02 13.48
CA ASN A 507 -30.07 -13.45 14.33
C ASN A 507 -30.82 -14.54 15.13
N LYS A 508 -31.80 -14.14 15.94
CA LYS A 508 -32.60 -15.07 16.77
C LYS A 508 -33.42 -16.07 15.96
N GLU A 509 -33.76 -15.72 14.74
CA GLU A 509 -34.47 -16.58 13.78
C GLU A 509 -33.54 -17.53 13.02
N GLY A 510 -32.22 -17.46 13.27
CA GLY A 510 -31.19 -18.29 12.61
C GLY A 510 -30.76 -17.80 11.24
N GLU A 511 -31.19 -16.59 10.83
CA GLU A 511 -30.82 -15.99 9.54
C GLU A 511 -29.45 -15.29 9.64
N LEU A 512 -28.62 -15.43 8.62
CA LEU A 512 -27.37 -14.71 8.51
C LEU A 512 -27.62 -13.22 8.22
N ARG A 513 -26.99 -12.36 9.00
CA ARG A 513 -27.07 -10.90 8.89
C ARG A 513 -25.70 -10.27 8.79
N MET A 514 -25.64 -9.09 8.21
CA MET A 514 -24.45 -8.24 8.25
C MET A 514 -24.01 -8.06 9.70
N PRO A 515 -22.73 -8.28 10.05
CA PRO A 515 -22.27 -8.09 11.42
C PRO A 515 -22.27 -6.61 11.78
N MET A 516 -22.67 -6.31 13.01
CA MET A 516 -22.55 -5.02 13.65
C MET A 516 -21.63 -5.16 14.87
N SER A 517 -20.71 -4.24 15.01
CA SER A 517 -19.74 -4.20 16.11
C SER A 517 -19.86 -2.88 16.85
N ILE A 518 -19.93 -2.92 18.19
CA ILE A 518 -19.99 -1.74 19.07
C ILE A 518 -18.79 -1.76 20.01
N SER A 519 -18.10 -0.63 20.11
CA SER A 519 -17.01 -0.41 21.07
C SER A 519 -17.31 0.78 21.95
N ASP A 520 -17.12 0.63 23.27
CA ASP A 520 -17.26 1.66 24.31
C ASP A 520 -15.91 2.03 24.97
N ASP A 521 -14.80 1.53 24.42
CA ASP A 521 -13.45 1.67 24.91
C ASP A 521 -12.44 2.15 23.84
N GLU A 522 -12.88 3.03 22.95
CA GLU A 522 -12.09 3.61 21.87
C GLU A 522 -11.54 2.57 20.86
N GLY A 523 -12.28 1.48 20.65
CA GLY A 523 -11.94 0.46 19.66
C GLY A 523 -10.99 -0.64 20.13
N LYS A 524 -10.67 -0.72 21.43
CA LYS A 524 -9.85 -1.82 21.99
C LYS A 524 -10.61 -3.14 21.95
N THR A 525 -11.88 -3.10 22.34
CA THR A 525 -12.74 -4.27 22.29
C THR A 525 -14.08 -3.94 21.63
N TRP A 526 -14.68 -4.95 21.02
CA TRP A 526 -15.91 -4.87 20.26
C TRP A 526 -16.88 -5.94 20.73
N THR A 527 -18.14 -5.56 20.90
CA THR A 527 -19.27 -6.49 21.11
C THR A 527 -20.01 -6.67 19.79
N TYR A 528 -20.31 -7.89 19.41
CA TYR A 528 -20.87 -8.22 18.10
C TYR A 528 -22.38 -8.48 18.17
N HIS A 529 -23.10 -8.05 17.14
CA HIS A 529 -24.54 -8.22 16.99
C HIS A 529 -24.91 -8.55 15.55
N ALA A 530 -26.01 -9.28 15.38
CA ALA A 530 -26.65 -9.40 14.09
C ALA A 530 -27.41 -8.10 13.78
N SER A 531 -27.07 -7.41 12.70
CA SER A 531 -27.83 -6.23 12.25
C SER A 531 -29.15 -6.64 11.58
N GLU A 532 -29.99 -5.66 11.25
CA GLU A 532 -31.22 -5.94 10.45
C GLU A 532 -30.92 -6.12 8.94
N PHE A 533 -29.68 -5.90 8.50
CA PHE A 533 -29.32 -5.86 7.10
C PHE A 533 -28.88 -7.21 6.55
N PRO A 534 -29.15 -7.47 5.24
CA PRO A 534 -28.61 -8.66 4.59
C PRO A 534 -27.07 -8.62 4.56
N PRO A 535 -26.41 -9.78 4.59
CA PRO A 535 -24.96 -9.84 4.46
C PRO A 535 -24.53 -9.45 3.05
N ILE A 536 -23.36 -8.83 2.94
CA ILE A 536 -22.67 -8.57 1.68
C ILE A 536 -21.41 -9.42 1.54
N ASP A 537 -20.93 -9.59 0.31
CA ASP A 537 -19.82 -10.51 0.02
C ASP A 537 -18.89 -9.95 -1.09
N GLY A 538 -18.00 -10.78 -1.63
CA GLY A 538 -16.96 -10.42 -2.59
C GLY A 538 -17.44 -9.52 -3.73
N GLY A 539 -16.67 -8.45 -4.02
CA GLY A 539 -17.05 -7.43 -4.99
C GLY A 539 -18.04 -6.38 -4.47
N GLN A 540 -18.41 -6.41 -3.17
CA GLN A 540 -19.27 -5.42 -2.53
C GLN A 540 -18.57 -4.75 -1.35
N ARG A 541 -18.70 -3.45 -1.21
CA ARG A 541 -18.26 -2.66 -0.05
C ARG A 541 -19.34 -1.65 0.31
N LEU A 542 -19.68 -1.58 1.62
CA LEU A 542 -20.66 -0.64 2.14
C LEU A 542 -20.07 0.75 2.41
N VAL A 543 -20.95 1.73 2.64
CA VAL A 543 -20.63 3.00 3.28
C VAL A 543 -21.48 3.11 4.55
N LEU A 544 -20.83 3.48 5.66
CA LEU A 544 -21.52 3.88 6.89
C LEU A 544 -20.96 5.25 7.31
N MET A 545 -21.80 6.25 7.42
CA MET A 545 -21.37 7.61 7.77
C MET A 545 -22.42 8.37 8.57
N ARG A 546 -21.98 9.37 9.33
CA ARG A 546 -22.87 10.36 9.94
C ARG A 546 -23.01 11.56 9.00
N LEU A 547 -24.24 11.92 8.70
CA LEU A 547 -24.57 13.09 7.90
C LEU A 547 -24.46 14.39 8.71
N ASN A 548 -24.27 15.51 8.02
CA ASN A 548 -24.24 16.84 8.63
C ASN A 548 -25.53 17.15 9.40
N GLU A 549 -26.67 16.59 8.97
CA GLU A 549 -27.98 16.68 9.60
C GLU A 549 -28.11 15.83 10.89
N GLY A 550 -27.07 15.04 11.22
CA GLY A 550 -26.99 14.22 12.44
C GLY A 550 -27.47 12.78 12.28
N ALA A 551 -28.17 12.44 11.20
CA ALA A 551 -28.61 11.07 10.93
C ALA A 551 -27.43 10.16 10.54
N LEU A 552 -27.57 8.85 10.79
CA LEU A 552 -26.67 7.85 10.22
C LEU A 552 -27.19 7.40 8.86
N LEU A 553 -26.27 7.28 7.91
CA LEU A 553 -26.51 6.75 6.57
C LEU A 553 -25.73 5.46 6.40
N LEU A 554 -26.42 4.38 6.04
CA LEU A 554 -25.85 3.17 5.46
C LEU A 554 -26.17 3.12 3.98
N ILE A 555 -25.16 2.87 3.14
CA ILE A 555 -25.33 2.49 1.74
C ILE A 555 -24.79 1.07 1.59
N SER A 556 -25.60 0.15 1.09
CA SER A 556 -25.28 -1.26 1.00
C SER A 556 -26.06 -1.93 -0.15
N PHE A 557 -26.02 -3.24 -0.23
CA PHE A 557 -26.65 -4.03 -1.28
C PHE A 557 -27.74 -4.93 -0.70
N THR A 558 -28.82 -5.12 -1.46
CA THR A 558 -29.97 -5.94 -1.05
C THR A 558 -29.62 -7.42 -0.98
N ASP A 559 -28.64 -7.88 -1.77
CA ASP A 559 -28.19 -9.26 -1.91
C ASP A 559 -26.88 -9.34 -2.69
N HIS A 560 -26.29 -10.53 -2.76
CA HIS A 560 -25.18 -10.80 -3.66
C HIS A 560 -25.68 -11.58 -4.89
N PRO A 561 -25.48 -11.08 -6.13
CA PRO A 561 -26.16 -11.58 -7.33
C PRO A 561 -25.83 -13.06 -7.68
N THR A 562 -24.69 -13.58 -7.22
CA THR A 562 -24.26 -14.96 -7.53
C THR A 562 -24.15 -15.87 -6.30
N ARG A 563 -24.28 -15.33 -5.08
CA ARG A 563 -24.14 -16.10 -3.83
C ARG A 563 -25.40 -16.16 -3.00
N THR A 564 -26.33 -15.19 -3.17
CA THR A 564 -27.63 -15.24 -2.52
C THR A 564 -28.58 -16.09 -3.35
N PRO A 565 -29.24 -17.12 -2.76
CA PRO A 565 -30.27 -17.91 -3.44
C PRO A 565 -31.36 -17.02 -4.03
N GLU A 566 -31.86 -17.37 -5.22
CA GLU A 566 -32.77 -16.53 -6.01
C GLU A 566 -34.02 -16.13 -5.23
N GLU A 567 -34.60 -17.06 -4.48
CA GLU A 567 -35.80 -16.84 -3.67
C GLU A 567 -35.58 -15.86 -2.50
N LYS A 568 -34.32 -15.60 -2.11
CA LYS A 568 -33.93 -14.66 -1.03
C LYS A 568 -33.40 -13.33 -1.55
N ARG A 569 -33.31 -13.16 -2.86
CA ARG A 569 -32.76 -11.94 -3.44
C ARG A 569 -33.72 -10.77 -3.35
N GLY A 570 -33.13 -9.57 -3.22
CA GLY A 570 -33.83 -8.30 -3.15
C GLY A 570 -34.45 -7.99 -1.81
N MET A 571 -34.85 -6.74 -1.65
CA MET A 571 -35.55 -6.20 -0.48
C MET A 571 -36.89 -5.57 -0.87
N ILE A 572 -37.79 -5.41 0.09
CA ILE A 572 -39.06 -4.71 -0.10
C ILE A 572 -38.88 -3.23 0.16
N PHE A 573 -39.29 -2.42 -0.80
CA PHE A 573 -39.33 -0.97 -0.75
C PHE A 573 -40.76 -0.47 -0.95
N LYS A 574 -41.02 0.81 -0.64
CA LYS A 574 -42.32 1.47 -0.87
C LYS A 574 -42.15 2.60 -1.88
N ASP A 575 -43.04 2.69 -2.82
CA ASP A 575 -43.12 3.81 -3.77
C ASP A 575 -43.84 5.03 -3.13
N LYS A 576 -43.89 6.14 -3.85
CA LYS A 576 -44.56 7.39 -3.42
C LYS A 576 -46.04 7.25 -3.05
N ASN A 577 -46.69 6.15 -3.43
CA ASN A 577 -48.09 5.86 -3.11
C ASN A 577 -48.19 4.86 -1.94
N GLY A 578 -47.05 4.46 -1.32
CA GLY A 578 -46.99 3.45 -0.25
C GLY A 578 -47.11 2.00 -0.77
N LYS A 579 -47.13 1.77 -2.11
CA LYS A 579 -47.21 0.44 -2.67
C LYS A 579 -45.84 -0.24 -2.57
N GLU A 580 -45.85 -1.47 -2.06
CA GLU A 580 -44.65 -2.27 -1.94
C GLU A 580 -44.18 -2.83 -3.30
N PHE A 581 -42.87 -2.83 -3.48
CA PHE A 581 -42.21 -3.50 -4.61
C PHE A 581 -40.90 -4.14 -4.15
N ARG A 582 -40.47 -5.17 -4.85
CA ARG A 582 -39.16 -5.79 -4.61
C ARG A 582 -38.11 -5.08 -5.44
N GLY A 583 -37.05 -4.59 -4.78
CA GLY A 583 -35.91 -3.93 -5.44
C GLY A 583 -34.61 -4.71 -5.24
N TYR A 584 -33.66 -4.53 -6.18
CA TYR A 584 -32.41 -5.26 -6.23
C TYR A 584 -31.23 -4.30 -6.38
N GLY A 585 -30.12 -4.60 -5.67
CA GLY A 585 -28.86 -3.87 -5.78
C GLY A 585 -28.69 -2.81 -4.69
N LEU A 586 -28.05 -1.71 -5.06
CA LEU A 586 -27.59 -0.65 -4.18
C LEU A 586 -28.77 0.10 -3.53
N TYR A 587 -28.75 0.23 -2.20
CA TYR A 587 -29.78 0.98 -1.46
C TYR A 587 -29.17 1.82 -0.33
N ALA A 588 -29.89 2.86 0.07
CA ALA A 588 -29.63 3.66 1.26
C ALA A 588 -30.59 3.30 2.39
N ALA A 589 -30.08 3.30 3.62
CA ALA A 589 -30.89 3.23 4.84
C ALA A 589 -30.47 4.36 5.79
N VAL A 590 -31.46 4.96 6.50
CA VAL A 590 -31.22 6.10 7.40
C VAL A 590 -31.73 5.78 8.80
N SER A 591 -30.90 6.11 9.81
CA SER A 591 -31.23 6.03 11.23
C SER A 591 -31.16 7.42 11.88
N TYR A 592 -32.13 7.73 12.71
CA TYR A 592 -32.21 8.97 13.49
C TYR A 592 -31.96 8.76 15.00
N ASP A 593 -31.74 7.52 15.42
CA ASP A 593 -31.60 7.07 16.80
C ASP A 593 -30.30 6.31 17.08
N ASP A 594 -29.20 6.72 16.36
CA ASP A 594 -27.87 6.13 16.51
C ASP A 594 -27.82 4.64 16.15
N GLY A 595 -28.51 4.25 15.07
CA GLY A 595 -28.42 2.90 14.52
C GLY A 595 -29.30 1.85 15.22
N LYS A 596 -30.16 2.26 16.16
CA LYS A 596 -31.11 1.35 16.83
C LYS A 596 -32.22 0.91 15.89
N THR A 597 -32.73 1.85 15.08
CA THR A 597 -33.73 1.57 14.04
C THR A 597 -33.37 2.28 12.75
N TRP A 598 -33.79 1.71 11.59
CA TRP A 598 -33.55 2.23 10.26
C TRP A 598 -34.86 2.34 9.48
N PRO A 599 -35.72 3.33 9.82
CA PRO A 599 -37.09 3.44 9.32
C PRO A 599 -37.16 3.83 7.84
N VAL A 600 -36.13 4.46 7.29
CA VAL A 600 -36.08 4.90 5.89
C VAL A 600 -35.15 3.98 5.10
N LYS A 601 -35.65 3.39 4.03
CA LYS A 601 -34.87 2.60 3.07
C LYS A 601 -35.28 2.97 1.66
N LYS A 602 -34.29 3.24 0.79
CA LYS A 602 -34.52 3.61 -0.59
C LYS A 602 -33.52 2.99 -1.54
N LEU A 603 -34.02 2.45 -2.66
CA LEU A 603 -33.17 1.95 -3.74
C LEU A 603 -32.47 3.15 -4.42
N ILE A 604 -31.16 3.06 -4.66
CA ILE A 604 -30.38 4.14 -5.29
C ILE A 604 -30.47 3.99 -6.81
N THR A 605 -31.51 4.56 -7.37
CA THR A 605 -31.78 4.61 -8.79
C THR A 605 -32.55 5.90 -9.15
N ASP A 606 -32.33 6.42 -10.35
CA ASP A 606 -33.13 7.52 -10.91
C ASP A 606 -34.39 7.03 -11.64
N GLY A 607 -34.61 5.70 -11.67
CA GLY A 607 -35.77 5.06 -12.26
C GLY A 607 -35.77 4.99 -13.78
N GLN A 608 -34.74 5.48 -14.46
CA GLN A 608 -34.60 5.39 -15.93
C GLN A 608 -34.02 4.02 -16.31
N GLU A 609 -34.69 3.39 -17.27
CA GLU A 609 -34.25 2.08 -17.77
C GLU A 609 -33.08 2.25 -18.74
N ARG A 610 -31.90 1.75 -18.38
CA ARG A 610 -30.72 1.75 -19.24
C ARG A 610 -29.64 0.79 -18.72
N PHE A 611 -28.77 0.34 -19.64
CA PHE A 611 -27.56 -0.40 -19.30
C PHE A 611 -26.43 0.56 -18.92
N LEU A 612 -25.75 0.26 -17.82
CA LEU A 612 -24.58 0.97 -17.35
C LEU A 612 -23.44 -0.02 -17.11
N ASN A 613 -22.21 0.42 -17.35
CA ASN A 613 -21.01 -0.33 -17.00
C ASN A 613 -20.48 0.17 -15.66
N GLY A 614 -20.61 -0.63 -14.59
CA GLY A 614 -20.15 -0.32 -13.25
C GLY A 614 -18.66 -0.59 -13.00
N GLY A 615 -17.92 -1.03 -14.03
CA GLY A 615 -16.47 -1.30 -13.92
C GLY A 615 -16.16 -2.66 -13.29
N ALA A 616 -15.01 -2.74 -12.61
CA ALA A 616 -14.52 -3.95 -11.95
C ALA A 616 -15.59 -4.59 -11.04
N TRP A 617 -15.69 -5.91 -11.06
CA TRP A 617 -16.65 -6.76 -10.35
C TRP A 617 -18.12 -6.57 -10.76
N THR A 618 -18.56 -5.33 -11.09
CA THR A 618 -19.95 -5.02 -11.46
C THR A 618 -20.24 -5.34 -12.91
N GLN A 619 -19.34 -4.93 -13.82
CA GLN A 619 -19.52 -5.02 -15.27
C GLN A 619 -20.81 -4.32 -15.73
N TRP A 620 -21.46 -4.84 -16.78
CA TRP A 620 -22.71 -4.29 -17.30
C TRP A 620 -23.90 -4.72 -16.47
N PHE A 621 -24.75 -3.78 -16.09
CA PHE A 621 -26.00 -4.02 -15.38
C PHE A 621 -27.13 -3.14 -15.90
N LEU A 622 -28.37 -3.59 -15.70
CA LEU A 622 -29.56 -2.81 -16.00
C LEU A 622 -29.90 -1.93 -14.78
N MET A 623 -29.94 -0.61 -14.96
CA MET A 623 -30.57 0.30 -14.01
C MET A 623 -32.03 0.50 -14.40
N SER A 624 -32.97 0.46 -13.46
CA SER A 624 -34.40 0.69 -13.68
C SER A 624 -35.08 1.13 -12.37
N LYS A 625 -36.40 1.26 -12.36
CA LYS A 625 -37.17 1.56 -11.12
C LYS A 625 -36.99 0.54 -10.01
N THR A 626 -36.65 -0.71 -10.34
CA THR A 626 -36.54 -1.82 -9.38
C THR A 626 -35.14 -2.43 -9.34
N GLN A 627 -34.21 -1.92 -10.14
CA GLN A 627 -32.85 -2.42 -10.23
C GLN A 627 -31.85 -1.28 -10.13
N ALA A 628 -30.89 -1.42 -9.21
CA ALA A 628 -29.75 -0.56 -9.01
C ALA A 628 -28.44 -1.33 -9.22
N GLU A 629 -27.30 -0.69 -9.05
CA GLU A 629 -25.98 -1.33 -9.19
C GLU A 629 -25.86 -2.55 -8.27
N PRO A 630 -25.58 -3.76 -8.79
CA PRO A 630 -25.67 -5.00 -7.97
C PRO A 630 -24.43 -5.27 -7.14
N ARG A 631 -23.27 -4.73 -7.53
CA ARG A 631 -21.97 -4.87 -6.86
C ARG A 631 -21.13 -3.63 -7.08
N GLY A 632 -20.04 -3.51 -6.37
CA GLY A 632 -19.04 -2.45 -6.48
C GLY A 632 -18.51 -2.07 -5.11
N TYR A 633 -17.31 -1.49 -5.08
CA TYR A 633 -16.80 -0.89 -3.86
C TYR A 633 -17.24 0.56 -3.79
N MET A 634 -17.93 0.88 -2.69
CA MET A 634 -18.51 2.21 -2.49
C MET A 634 -17.61 3.07 -1.61
N ALA A 635 -17.56 4.35 -1.92
CA ALA A 635 -17.05 5.38 -1.03
C ALA A 635 -17.94 6.62 -1.14
N ALA A 636 -18.15 7.34 -0.04
CA ALA A 636 -18.95 8.54 -0.05
C ALA A 636 -18.37 9.63 0.85
N THR A 637 -18.72 10.87 0.52
CA THR A 637 -18.49 12.05 1.33
C THR A 637 -19.74 12.94 1.30
N GLN A 638 -19.93 13.78 2.29
CA GLN A 638 -20.97 14.81 2.27
C GLN A 638 -20.31 16.18 2.27
N SER A 639 -20.62 17.00 1.28
CA SER A 639 -20.14 18.38 1.20
C SER A 639 -20.91 19.32 2.13
N PRO A 640 -20.41 20.52 2.42
CA PRO A 640 -21.06 21.47 3.32
C PRO A 640 -22.46 21.95 2.87
N ASP A 641 -22.82 21.78 1.60
CA ASP A 641 -24.15 22.05 1.06
C ASP A 641 -25.17 20.91 1.27
N ASN A 642 -24.82 19.92 2.09
CA ASN A 642 -25.63 18.74 2.39
C ASN A 642 -25.86 17.77 1.21
N MET A 643 -25.08 17.90 0.14
CA MET A 643 -25.06 16.91 -0.93
C MET A 643 -24.20 15.73 -0.56
N ILE A 644 -24.70 14.53 -0.80
CA ILE A 644 -23.98 13.26 -0.65
C ILE A 644 -23.40 12.90 -2.01
N HIS A 645 -22.09 12.66 -2.04
CA HIS A 645 -21.32 12.26 -3.21
C HIS A 645 -20.86 10.83 -3.01
N LEU A 646 -21.42 9.93 -3.80
CA LEU A 646 -21.12 8.50 -3.75
C LEU A 646 -20.43 8.08 -5.04
N VAL A 647 -19.30 7.41 -4.93
CA VAL A 647 -18.61 6.75 -6.04
C VAL A 647 -18.64 5.24 -5.86
N SER A 648 -18.85 4.53 -6.96
CA SER A 648 -18.62 3.09 -7.04
C SER A 648 -17.31 2.80 -7.78
N SER A 649 -17.08 1.57 -8.20
CA SER A 649 -15.89 1.22 -9.00
C SER A 649 -15.79 1.96 -10.36
N ARG A 650 -16.86 2.62 -10.83
CA ARG A 650 -16.85 3.43 -12.05
C ARG A 650 -17.90 4.55 -12.10
N ILE A 651 -18.96 4.45 -11.30
CA ILE A 651 -20.12 5.34 -11.38
C ILE A 651 -20.12 6.31 -10.22
N TYR A 652 -20.49 7.55 -10.50
CA TYR A 652 -20.71 8.61 -9.53
C TYR A 652 -22.21 8.91 -9.41
N TYR A 653 -22.68 9.01 -8.17
CA TYR A 653 -24.02 9.39 -7.77
C TYR A 653 -23.96 10.64 -6.89
N SER A 654 -24.93 11.54 -7.05
CA SER A 654 -25.07 12.72 -6.20
C SER A 654 -26.52 12.93 -5.82
N PHE A 655 -26.79 12.96 -4.52
CA PHE A 655 -28.12 13.10 -3.94
C PHE A 655 -28.03 13.69 -2.54
N ASN A 656 -29.17 13.98 -1.91
CA ASN A 656 -29.22 14.48 -0.54
C ASN A 656 -30.14 13.63 0.35
N LEU A 657 -30.08 13.86 1.67
CA LEU A 657 -30.93 13.15 2.64
C LEU A 657 -32.41 13.31 2.29
N LYS A 658 -32.83 14.51 1.89
CA LYS A 658 -34.24 14.78 1.54
C LYS A 658 -34.75 13.92 0.39
N TRP A 659 -33.92 13.61 -0.59
CA TRP A 659 -34.25 12.65 -1.65
C TRP A 659 -34.42 11.23 -1.09
N ILE A 660 -33.56 10.79 -0.16
CA ILE A 660 -33.67 9.46 0.44
C ILE A 660 -34.99 9.35 1.22
N GLU A 661 -35.37 10.38 1.98
CA GLU A 661 -36.61 10.44 2.76
C GLU A 661 -37.88 10.51 1.91
N THR A 662 -37.77 10.96 0.65
CA THR A 662 -38.92 11.07 -0.26
C THR A 662 -39.13 9.70 -0.93
N PRO A 663 -40.30 9.06 -0.74
CA PRO A 663 -40.58 7.73 -1.30
C PRO A 663 -40.46 7.60 -2.80
#